data_b83b57996261ec7412e8c6d760b5235b
#
_entry.id   b83b57996261ec7412e8c6d760b5235b
#
_cell.length_a   1.000
_cell.length_b   1.000
_cell.length_c   1.000
_cell.angle_alpha   90.00
_cell.angle_beta   90.00
_cell.angle_gamma   90.00
#
_symmetry.space_group_name_H-M   'P 1'
#
loop_
_entity.id
_entity.type
_entity.pdbx_description
1 polymer ?
#
loop_
_entity_poly.entity_id
_entity_poly.type
_entity_poly.pdbx_seq_one_letter_code
_entity_poly.pdbx_strand_id
1 'polypeptide(L)'
;MFSVFNIKKLFSNLNVKRHKLVLQKLNSFFTKAGIYIGILMLIVSCSTVKRVKDGKFLLTENEIEVDGKVTSNERLNNIPLQKPNSSINFFPLNLHIYNLARPNRDSIFEDWLDKSNRRKRLTNTLSKKQLNKLKQSTLSFNTWLKRIGEAPTILNEEKTEKTKSRLRAYYYKRGFLYNEVNYTIEKDSNKKAQVKYTITKNLPSIIDTLKTTIKTPIIDSIYKASIDASLIKEGQQYDEDNFTNERLRINKLMRNSGFYFFGQDYVRFEIDTFKSRNSLNTELFIDNRIIRYGDSTNTRPFKVFKIKAVNIITDASNENLIDTKQIKDSTTYNGYNLYSFNKLKFKPKALTDAIFIKKGDVYRDIDRTRTSDYLNQLQMFRYPTVDYVADETDSTLVANILLSPLKKYKLQFAFDVSQSNIQTIGFAFSTGLKIRNIFRGAETLDISALGSIGASKDAGNNEDSFFDINEFGGSVGLTIPRIFFPLNTNNIIPKSMSPNTKINISATSQQNIGLDRQTLSSILAYNWFPSKKVTNRLELFNIQYVRNLNPENYFGVYSNSFDRLNDIARDIGYIGSNDELLNPPSDYGPADVFIDDVLNNNTSLSQGDVGYTDVNNINQRQDRLTENNLILSTNFNYTRDTRIDLSDNNFSRFKYHVELAGNLLSGISNLTNSNRNSNGRYEILNVPFSQYFKTELDYVKYFGKRGRKNVLAARAYFGIAIPFGNSSNIPFVESFFAGGPNDNRAWTAYNLGPGSSQNTNEFNEANLKLHFSLEQRFNLFGNFDGALFVDAGNIWNAFGNVEDDPQSTFNNFKSLRNIAVGSGFGIRYDFTFFVLRSDIGFKTYDPSLTKGNRWFTNYNFSNATYNIGINYPF
;
A
#
# COMPACT_ATOMS: atom_id res chain seq x y z
N MET A 1 -28.31 -73.93 9.14
CA MET A 1 -28.87 -73.16 10.25
C MET A 1 -27.72 -72.49 11.06
N PHE A 2 -26.72 -71.94 10.41
CA PHE A 2 -25.56 -71.27 11.04
C PHE A 2 -25.07 -70.17 10.13
N SER A 3 -25.85 -69.13 9.88
CA SER A 3 -25.30 -67.91 9.23
C SER A 3 -26.13 -66.64 9.43
N VAL A 4 -27.17 -66.63 10.25
CA VAL A 4 -28.09 -65.47 10.41
C VAL A 4 -27.81 -64.71 11.73
N PHE A 5 -26.98 -65.24 12.65
CA PHE A 5 -26.78 -64.68 13.98
C PHE A 5 -25.64 -63.67 14.05
N ASN A 6 -24.76 -63.53 13.05
CA ASN A 6 -23.63 -62.63 13.12
C ASN A 6 -23.88 -61.21 12.49
N ILE A 7 -24.86 -61.08 11.61
CA ILE A 7 -25.13 -59.80 10.90
C ILE A 7 -25.91 -58.85 11.79
N LYS A 8 -26.86 -59.36 12.65
CA LYS A 8 -27.59 -58.50 13.59
C LYS A 8 -26.66 -57.91 14.71
N LYS A 9 -25.63 -58.62 15.12
CA LYS A 9 -24.66 -58.12 16.11
C LYS A 9 -23.68 -57.08 15.52
N LEU A 10 -23.40 -57.12 14.22
CA LEU A 10 -22.60 -56.11 13.54
C LEU A 10 -23.38 -54.82 13.29
N PHE A 11 -24.68 -54.91 12.96
CA PHE A 11 -25.54 -53.74 12.76
C PHE A 11 -25.94 -53.08 14.06
N SER A 12 -26.09 -53.79 15.17
CA SER A 12 -26.36 -53.21 16.46
C SER A 12 -25.15 -52.46 17.03
N ASN A 13 -23.93 -52.96 16.78
CA ASN A 13 -22.69 -52.31 17.22
C ASN A 13 -22.33 -51.05 16.33
N LEU A 14 -22.67 -51.06 15.05
CA LEU A 14 -22.48 -49.94 14.17
C LEU A 14 -23.45 -48.76 14.49
N ASN A 15 -24.70 -49.07 14.84
CA ASN A 15 -25.66 -48.03 15.25
C ASN A 15 -25.29 -47.43 16.61
N VAL A 16 -24.81 -48.21 17.58
CA VAL A 16 -24.39 -47.72 18.89
C VAL A 16 -23.11 -46.87 18.77
N LYS A 17 -22.17 -47.23 17.91
CA LYS A 17 -20.99 -46.39 17.67
C LYS A 17 -21.33 -45.10 16.97
N ARG A 18 -22.22 -45.10 15.97
CA ARG A 18 -22.69 -43.86 15.30
C ARG A 18 -23.46 -42.97 16.30
N HIS A 19 -24.34 -43.50 17.11
CA HIS A 19 -25.03 -42.70 18.12
C HIS A 19 -24.08 -42.17 19.21
N LYS A 20 -23.07 -42.93 19.65
CA LYS A 20 -22.05 -42.39 20.55
C LYS A 20 -21.21 -41.29 19.96
N LEU A 21 -20.84 -41.41 18.67
CA LEU A 21 -20.06 -40.34 17.97
C LEU A 21 -20.89 -39.08 17.75
N VAL A 22 -22.18 -39.22 17.43
CA VAL A 22 -23.12 -38.10 17.29
C VAL A 22 -23.38 -37.45 18.63
N LEU A 23 -23.57 -38.22 19.73
CA LEU A 23 -23.74 -37.71 21.06
C LEU A 23 -22.45 -37.01 21.59
N GLN A 24 -21.27 -37.53 21.30
CA GLN A 24 -20.00 -36.85 21.64
C GLN A 24 -19.78 -35.54 20.85
N LYS A 25 -20.16 -35.49 19.58
CA LYS A 25 -20.10 -34.24 18.78
C LYS A 25 -21.15 -33.24 19.28
N LEU A 26 -22.36 -33.69 19.61
CA LEU A 26 -23.38 -32.83 20.21
C LEU A 26 -22.95 -32.30 21.60
N ASN A 27 -22.42 -33.15 22.46
CA ASN A 27 -21.91 -32.70 23.77
C ASN A 27 -20.73 -31.72 23.62
N SER A 28 -19.81 -31.94 22.66
CA SER A 28 -18.73 -30.99 22.38
C SER A 28 -19.27 -29.67 21.81
N PHE A 29 -20.33 -29.71 20.99
CA PHE A 29 -20.99 -28.51 20.48
C PHE A 29 -21.72 -27.74 21.58
N PHE A 30 -22.48 -28.43 22.44
CA PHE A 30 -23.18 -27.78 23.55
C PHE A 30 -22.25 -27.25 24.63
N THR A 31 -21.13 -27.92 24.92
CA THR A 31 -20.12 -27.39 25.85
C THR A 31 -19.41 -26.18 25.29
N LYS A 32 -19.06 -26.18 23.99
CA LYS A 32 -18.49 -24.99 23.33
C LYS A 32 -19.49 -23.85 23.21
N ALA A 33 -20.72 -24.12 22.80
CA ALA A 33 -21.82 -23.14 22.80
C ALA A 33 -22.11 -22.61 24.22
N GLY A 34 -22.10 -23.45 25.23
CA GLY A 34 -22.24 -23.06 26.64
C GLY A 34 -21.11 -22.15 27.15
N ILE A 35 -19.87 -22.41 26.74
CA ILE A 35 -18.73 -21.52 27.01
C ILE A 35 -18.87 -20.18 26.31
N TYR A 36 -19.27 -20.18 25.04
CA TYR A 36 -19.50 -18.93 24.29
C TYR A 36 -20.66 -18.12 24.84
N ILE A 37 -21.77 -18.77 25.18
CA ILE A 37 -22.93 -18.14 25.84
C ILE A 37 -22.54 -17.66 27.24
N GLY A 38 -21.73 -18.40 27.98
CA GLY A 38 -21.21 -18.00 29.31
C GLY A 38 -20.29 -16.77 29.21
N ILE A 39 -19.42 -16.72 28.23
CA ILE A 39 -18.58 -15.53 27.94
C ILE A 39 -19.45 -14.35 27.51
N LEU A 40 -20.46 -14.57 26.66
CA LEU A 40 -21.39 -13.55 26.22
C LEU A 40 -22.25 -13.02 27.39
N MET A 41 -22.74 -13.91 28.28
CA MET A 41 -23.47 -13.52 29.51
C MET A 41 -22.60 -12.77 30.52
N LEU A 42 -21.31 -13.10 30.65
CA LEU A 42 -20.37 -12.34 31.47
C LEU A 42 -20.14 -10.93 30.94
N ILE A 43 -20.16 -10.74 29.62
CA ILE A 43 -20.00 -9.43 28.98
C ILE A 43 -21.30 -8.59 29.13
N VAL A 44 -22.46 -9.20 29.01
CA VAL A 44 -23.78 -8.53 29.13
C VAL A 44 -24.14 -8.16 30.57
N SER A 45 -23.62 -8.85 31.56
CA SER A 45 -23.87 -8.58 32.99
C SER A 45 -23.20 -7.31 33.53
N CYS A 46 -22.30 -6.66 32.77
CA CYS A 46 -21.65 -5.42 33.22
C CYS A 46 -22.48 -4.17 32.85
N SER A 47 -23.05 -3.49 33.85
CA SER A 47 -23.72 -2.20 33.65
C SER A 47 -22.79 -1.14 33.04
N THR A 48 -23.23 -0.46 31.98
CA THR A 48 -22.48 0.62 31.31
C THR A 48 -22.22 1.81 32.24
N VAL A 49 -23.09 2.01 33.23
CA VAL A 49 -23.02 3.13 34.20
C VAL A 49 -22.24 2.81 35.47
N LYS A 50 -21.59 1.63 35.55
CA LYS A 50 -20.87 1.16 36.74
C LYS A 50 -19.83 2.16 37.30
N ARG A 51 -19.27 3.01 36.44
CA ARG A 51 -18.25 4.02 36.81
C ARG A 51 -18.78 5.45 36.77
N VAL A 52 -20.09 5.64 36.60
CA VAL A 52 -20.74 6.95 36.64
C VAL A 52 -21.04 7.31 38.07
N LYS A 53 -20.46 8.40 38.56
CA LYS A 53 -20.71 8.91 39.93
C LYS A 53 -22.15 9.36 40.10
N ASP A 54 -22.62 9.36 41.32
CA ASP A 54 -23.95 9.90 41.67
C ASP A 54 -24.09 11.34 41.25
N GLY A 55 -25.26 11.71 40.74
CA GLY A 55 -25.53 13.05 40.19
C GLY A 55 -24.89 13.33 38.82
N LYS A 56 -24.16 12.38 38.21
CA LYS A 56 -23.62 12.51 36.86
C LYS A 56 -24.33 11.54 35.90
N PHE A 57 -24.35 11.87 34.63
CA PHE A 57 -25.04 11.11 33.58
C PHE A 57 -24.04 10.68 32.49
N LEU A 58 -24.16 9.44 32.03
CA LEU A 58 -23.44 8.91 30.87
C LEU A 58 -24.09 9.45 29.60
N LEU A 59 -23.33 10.10 28.76
CA LEU A 59 -23.80 10.52 27.42
C LEU A 59 -23.90 9.30 26.51
N THR A 60 -25.11 8.94 26.12
CA THR A 60 -25.40 7.78 25.26
C THR A 60 -25.60 8.14 23.79
N GLU A 61 -26.09 9.35 23.51
CA GLU A 61 -26.39 9.78 22.15
C GLU A 61 -26.29 11.30 21.98
N ASN A 62 -25.86 11.73 20.78
CA ASN A 62 -26.04 13.07 20.27
C ASN A 62 -26.88 12.98 19.00
N GLU A 63 -28.12 13.41 19.04
CA GLU A 63 -28.99 13.54 17.88
C GLU A 63 -28.86 14.97 17.32
N ILE A 64 -28.67 15.07 16.01
CA ILE A 64 -28.66 16.36 15.32
C ILE A 64 -29.81 16.37 14.30
N GLU A 65 -30.77 17.25 14.53
CA GLU A 65 -31.90 17.48 13.66
C GLU A 65 -31.71 18.80 12.90
N VAL A 66 -31.93 18.78 11.60
CA VAL A 66 -31.79 19.95 10.72
C VAL A 66 -33.10 20.12 9.96
N ASP A 67 -33.75 21.25 10.15
CA ASP A 67 -35.06 21.59 9.55
C ASP A 67 -36.10 20.47 9.73
N GLY A 68 -36.20 19.93 10.95
CA GLY A 68 -37.14 18.86 11.29
C GLY A 68 -36.76 17.44 10.86
N LYS A 69 -35.52 17.25 10.33
CA LYS A 69 -35.03 15.92 9.91
C LYS A 69 -33.72 15.55 10.61
N VAL A 70 -33.68 14.37 11.20
CA VAL A 70 -32.44 13.83 11.79
C VAL A 70 -31.40 13.66 10.69
N THR A 71 -30.22 14.22 10.89
CA THR A 71 -29.18 14.22 9.89
C THR A 71 -28.25 13.03 10.01
N SER A 72 -27.97 12.37 8.90
CA SER A 72 -26.89 11.39 8.75
C SER A 72 -25.55 12.02 8.32
N ASN A 73 -25.52 13.36 8.19
CA ASN A 73 -24.31 14.07 7.75
C ASN A 73 -23.20 13.94 8.79
N GLU A 74 -22.20 13.17 8.44
CA GLU A 74 -21.08 12.85 9.31
C GLU A 74 -20.22 14.07 9.69
N ARG A 75 -20.13 15.10 8.82
CA ARG A 75 -19.42 16.34 9.18
C ARG A 75 -20.10 17.03 10.35
N LEU A 76 -21.44 17.04 10.38
CA LEU A 76 -22.20 17.58 11.49
C LEU A 76 -22.06 16.72 12.75
N ASN A 77 -22.17 15.41 12.61
CA ASN A 77 -22.04 14.47 13.73
C ASN A 77 -20.63 14.46 14.36
N ASN A 78 -19.66 15.09 13.70
CA ASN A 78 -18.31 15.28 14.24
C ASN A 78 -18.08 16.60 14.98
N ILE A 79 -19.00 17.55 14.89
CA ILE A 79 -18.89 18.86 15.55
C ILE A 79 -19.03 18.77 17.08
N PRO A 80 -19.91 17.90 17.65
CA PRO A 80 -20.04 17.80 19.09
C PRO A 80 -18.71 17.55 19.79
N LEU A 81 -18.43 18.38 20.82
CA LEU A 81 -17.23 18.30 21.65
C LEU A 81 -17.20 17.06 22.52
N GLN A 82 -18.38 16.56 22.88
CA GLN A 82 -18.55 15.31 23.58
C GLN A 82 -19.21 14.31 22.62
N LYS A 83 -18.61 13.15 22.52
CA LYS A 83 -19.19 12.05 21.76
C LYS A 83 -19.53 10.93 22.73
N PRO A 84 -20.63 10.21 22.50
CA PRO A 84 -20.92 8.98 23.21
C PRO A 84 -19.73 8.01 23.09
N ASN A 85 -19.63 7.09 24.04
CA ASN A 85 -18.62 6.03 23.96
C ASN A 85 -18.79 5.22 22.66
N SER A 86 -17.68 4.84 22.07
CA SER A 86 -17.66 4.06 20.81
C SER A 86 -18.42 2.73 20.98
N SER A 87 -19.22 2.38 19.97
CA SER A 87 -20.02 1.15 19.96
C SER A 87 -19.83 0.37 18.67
N ILE A 88 -19.88 -0.96 18.76
CA ILE A 88 -19.96 -1.89 17.64
C ILE A 88 -21.39 -2.43 17.63
N ASN A 89 -22.15 -2.14 16.57
CA ASN A 89 -23.55 -2.55 16.48
C ASN A 89 -24.35 -2.26 17.76
N PHE A 90 -24.29 -1.03 18.25
CA PHE A 90 -24.94 -0.53 19.48
C PHE A 90 -24.36 -1.07 20.81
N PHE A 91 -23.37 -1.98 20.78
CA PHE A 91 -22.72 -2.52 21.96
C PHE A 91 -21.44 -1.73 22.28
N PRO A 92 -21.35 -1.00 23.42
CA PRO A 92 -20.17 -0.18 23.77
C PRO A 92 -19.06 -1.04 24.40
N LEU A 93 -18.42 -1.88 23.58
CA LEU A 93 -17.39 -2.84 24.00
C LEU A 93 -16.25 -2.14 24.77
N ASN A 94 -15.77 -1.01 24.28
CA ASN A 94 -14.65 -0.29 24.89
C ASN A 94 -14.99 0.22 26.30
N LEU A 95 -16.24 0.66 26.53
CA LEU A 95 -16.72 1.05 27.84
C LEU A 95 -16.81 -0.16 28.79
N HIS A 96 -17.26 -1.32 28.30
CA HIS A 96 -17.29 -2.55 29.09
C HIS A 96 -15.87 -3.00 29.47
N ILE A 97 -14.90 -2.96 28.56
CA ILE A 97 -13.48 -3.25 28.85
C ILE A 97 -12.96 -2.31 29.94
N TYR A 98 -13.24 -1.00 29.87
CA TYR A 98 -12.86 -0.05 30.89
C TYR A 98 -13.50 -0.37 32.25
N ASN A 99 -14.78 -0.78 32.26
CA ASN A 99 -15.51 -1.12 33.46
C ASN A 99 -15.01 -2.42 34.15
N LEU A 100 -14.28 -3.29 33.43
CA LEU A 100 -13.57 -4.45 34.01
C LEU A 100 -12.38 -4.00 34.86
N ALA A 101 -11.76 -2.88 34.58
CA ALA A 101 -10.68 -2.34 35.40
C ALA A 101 -11.18 -1.98 36.79
N ARG A 102 -10.50 -2.45 37.85
CA ARG A 102 -10.88 -2.17 39.24
C ARG A 102 -10.34 -0.78 39.65
N PRO A 103 -11.14 0.05 40.33
CA PRO A 103 -10.62 1.26 40.99
C PRO A 103 -9.72 0.85 42.14
N ASN A 104 -8.83 1.71 42.58
CA ASN A 104 -7.96 1.57 43.75
C ASN A 104 -7.24 0.21 43.82
N ARG A 105 -6.77 -0.30 42.65
CA ARG A 105 -6.12 -1.61 42.55
C ARG A 105 -4.86 -1.71 43.42
N ASP A 106 -4.20 -0.59 43.61
CA ASP A 106 -3.02 -0.51 44.49
C ASP A 106 -3.35 -0.80 45.93
N SER A 107 -4.36 -0.14 46.50
CA SER A 107 -4.86 -0.39 47.85
C SER A 107 -5.38 -1.83 48.00
N ILE A 108 -6.14 -2.32 47.03
CA ILE A 108 -6.64 -3.70 47.01
C ILE A 108 -5.49 -4.73 47.03
N PHE A 109 -4.38 -4.43 46.33
CA PHE A 109 -3.22 -5.32 46.32
C PHE A 109 -2.50 -5.29 47.66
N GLU A 110 -2.35 -4.14 48.30
CA GLU A 110 -1.77 -4.03 49.66
C GLU A 110 -2.65 -4.74 50.70
N ASP A 111 -3.96 -4.51 50.68
CA ASP A 111 -4.93 -5.18 51.56
C ASP A 111 -4.90 -6.72 51.38
N TRP A 112 -4.77 -7.19 50.11
CA TRP A 112 -4.62 -8.59 49.81
C TRP A 112 -3.30 -9.17 50.38
N LEU A 113 -2.25 -8.38 50.30
CA LEU A 113 -0.92 -8.79 50.75
C LEU A 113 -0.89 -8.90 52.29
N ASP A 114 -1.62 -8.01 52.98
CA ASP A 114 -1.63 -7.99 54.44
C ASP A 114 -2.60 -9.00 55.05
N LYS A 115 -3.59 -9.50 54.29
CA LYS A 115 -4.50 -10.56 54.76
C LYS A 115 -3.76 -11.88 54.93
N SER A 116 -4.02 -12.52 56.08
CA SER A 116 -3.57 -13.91 56.40
C SER A 116 -2.06 -14.12 56.35
N ASN A 117 -1.24 -13.15 56.85
CA ASN A 117 0.22 -13.24 56.88
C ASN A 117 0.89 -13.53 55.53
N ARG A 118 0.20 -13.23 54.40
CA ARG A 118 0.71 -13.47 53.04
C ARG A 118 1.99 -12.65 52.76
N ARG A 119 2.05 -11.42 53.26
CA ARG A 119 3.27 -10.59 53.14
C ARG A 119 4.47 -11.32 53.71
N LYS A 120 4.37 -11.87 54.92
CA LYS A 120 5.43 -12.61 55.60
C LYS A 120 5.83 -13.89 54.85
N ARG A 121 4.84 -14.64 54.33
CA ARG A 121 5.09 -15.84 53.49
C ARG A 121 5.75 -15.50 52.18
N LEU A 122 5.28 -14.49 51.47
CA LEU A 122 5.83 -14.07 50.16
C LEU A 122 7.21 -13.43 50.30
N THR A 123 7.49 -12.67 51.36
CA THR A 123 8.85 -12.11 51.61
C THR A 123 9.85 -13.15 52.03
N ASN A 124 9.42 -14.32 52.52
CA ASN A 124 10.31 -15.45 52.79
C ASN A 124 10.72 -16.23 51.53
N THR A 125 9.88 -16.17 50.45
CA THR A 125 10.11 -16.91 49.19
C THR A 125 10.51 -16.02 48.03
N LEU A 126 10.14 -14.76 48.06
CA LEU A 126 10.39 -13.78 46.98
C LEU A 126 11.25 -12.61 47.51
N SER A 127 12.24 -12.20 46.77
CA SER A 127 12.97 -10.96 47.08
C SER A 127 12.04 -9.74 46.98
N LYS A 128 12.37 -8.65 47.69
CA LYS A 128 11.62 -7.36 47.60
C LYS A 128 11.46 -6.88 46.12
N LYS A 129 12.47 -7.13 45.29
CA LYS A 129 12.43 -6.80 43.86
C LYS A 129 11.41 -7.64 43.06
N GLN A 130 11.30 -8.93 43.41
CA GLN A 130 10.31 -9.84 42.78
C GLN A 130 8.89 -9.50 43.25
N LEU A 131 8.70 -9.18 44.53
CA LEU A 131 7.41 -8.74 45.03
C LEU A 131 6.94 -7.44 44.37
N ASN A 132 7.84 -6.49 44.19
CA ASN A 132 7.55 -5.24 43.42
C ASN A 132 7.23 -5.52 41.97
N LYS A 133 7.91 -6.48 41.33
CA LYS A 133 7.55 -6.89 39.94
C LYS A 133 6.17 -7.52 39.89
N LEU A 134 5.79 -8.35 40.86
CA LEU A 134 4.45 -8.94 40.96
C LEU A 134 3.38 -7.84 41.10
N LYS A 135 3.62 -6.85 41.98
CA LYS A 135 2.77 -5.67 42.11
C LYS A 135 2.63 -4.91 40.77
N GLN A 136 3.74 -4.56 40.15
CA GLN A 136 3.75 -3.88 38.88
C GLN A 136 3.02 -4.66 37.75
N SER A 137 3.21 -5.97 37.69
CA SER A 137 2.50 -6.83 36.73
C SER A 137 0.99 -6.78 36.93
N THR A 138 0.53 -6.84 38.18
CA THR A 138 -0.89 -6.76 38.52
C THR A 138 -1.49 -5.38 38.24
N LEU A 139 -0.72 -4.32 38.46
CA LEU A 139 -1.12 -2.94 38.15
C LEU A 139 -1.08 -2.68 36.65
N SER A 140 -0.10 -3.22 35.92
CA SER A 140 0.04 -3.01 34.50
C SER A 140 -1.15 -3.57 33.70
N PHE A 141 -1.67 -4.73 34.08
CA PHE A 141 -2.87 -5.29 33.45
C PHE A 141 -4.10 -4.38 33.66
N ASN A 142 -4.30 -3.87 34.90
CA ASN A 142 -5.41 -2.97 35.18
C ASN A 142 -5.27 -1.63 34.43
N THR A 143 -4.05 -1.12 34.32
CA THR A 143 -3.74 0.09 33.53
C THR A 143 -3.92 -0.18 32.04
N TRP A 144 -3.55 -1.36 31.56
CA TRP A 144 -3.79 -1.79 30.18
C TRP A 144 -5.29 -1.84 29.86
N LEU A 145 -6.14 -2.43 30.74
CA LEU A 145 -7.60 -2.40 30.54
C LEU A 145 -8.16 -0.98 30.48
N LYS A 146 -7.67 -0.05 31.30
CA LYS A 146 -8.08 1.36 31.25
C LYS A 146 -7.61 2.05 29.97
N ARG A 147 -6.46 1.67 29.44
CA ARG A 147 -5.87 2.26 28.23
C ARG A 147 -6.54 1.76 26.94
N ILE A 148 -6.88 0.47 26.87
CA ILE A 148 -7.56 -0.09 25.70
C ILE A 148 -9.06 0.14 25.75
N GLY A 149 -9.64 0.22 26.96
CA GLY A 149 -11.01 0.60 27.16
C GLY A 149 -11.20 2.11 27.03
N GLU A 150 -12.45 2.53 27.00
CA GLU A 150 -12.86 3.92 26.92
C GLU A 150 -13.59 4.33 28.20
N ALA A 151 -13.13 5.38 28.87
CA ALA A 151 -13.78 5.89 30.07
C ALA A 151 -15.20 6.37 29.76
N PRO A 152 -16.17 6.27 30.69
CA PRO A 152 -17.51 6.75 30.45
C PRO A 152 -17.52 8.25 30.13
N THR A 153 -18.11 8.61 29.02
CA THR A 153 -18.30 10.01 28.62
C THR A 153 -19.40 10.64 29.49
N ILE A 154 -19.00 11.45 30.43
CA ILE A 154 -19.93 12.13 31.34
C ILE A 154 -20.47 13.39 30.69
N LEU A 155 -21.80 13.56 30.66
CA LEU A 155 -22.46 14.76 30.17
C LEU A 155 -21.92 16.00 30.88
N ASN A 156 -21.54 17.00 30.11
CA ASN A 156 -21.08 18.30 30.56
C ASN A 156 -21.82 19.39 29.76
N GLU A 157 -22.66 20.13 30.43
CA GLU A 157 -23.54 21.13 29.83
C GLU A 157 -22.78 22.31 29.22
N GLU A 158 -21.61 22.69 29.77
CA GLU A 158 -20.73 23.70 29.18
C GLU A 158 -20.23 23.28 27.79
N LYS A 159 -19.84 22.00 27.64
CA LYS A 159 -19.43 21.47 26.35
C LYS A 159 -20.61 21.34 25.38
N THR A 160 -21.82 21.10 25.87
CA THR A 160 -23.03 21.06 25.06
C THR A 160 -23.33 22.47 24.50
N GLU A 161 -23.21 23.52 25.31
CA GLU A 161 -23.39 24.92 24.89
C GLU A 161 -22.30 25.35 23.87
N LYS A 162 -21.05 24.95 24.12
CA LYS A 162 -19.96 25.18 23.14
C LYS A 162 -20.23 24.44 21.83
N THR A 163 -20.84 23.24 21.88
CA THR A 163 -21.23 22.48 20.68
C THR A 163 -22.33 23.21 19.90
N LYS A 164 -23.35 23.73 20.59
CA LYS A 164 -24.40 24.60 20.01
C LYS A 164 -23.76 25.77 19.23
N SER A 165 -22.84 26.48 19.87
CA SER A 165 -22.12 27.59 19.23
C SER A 165 -21.31 27.16 18.00
N ARG A 166 -20.66 25.96 18.02
CA ARG A 166 -19.94 25.40 16.87
C ARG A 166 -20.87 24.99 15.73
N LEU A 167 -22.03 24.41 16.02
CA LEU A 167 -23.04 24.07 15.03
C LEU A 167 -23.60 25.32 14.36
N ARG A 168 -23.87 26.39 15.15
CA ARG A 168 -24.28 27.69 14.64
C ARG A 168 -23.21 28.28 13.72
N ALA A 169 -21.95 28.31 14.15
CA ALA A 169 -20.82 28.78 13.33
C ALA A 169 -20.64 27.96 12.05
N TYR A 170 -20.86 26.65 12.09
CA TYR A 170 -20.78 25.79 10.91
C TYR A 170 -21.74 26.23 9.80
N TYR A 171 -22.99 26.53 10.12
CA TYR A 171 -23.98 27.00 9.17
C TYR A 171 -23.78 28.46 8.79
N TYR A 172 -23.38 29.31 9.75
CA TYR A 172 -23.03 30.68 9.48
C TYR A 172 -21.96 30.81 8.40
N LYS A 173 -20.88 30.06 8.52
CA LYS A 173 -19.79 30.02 7.53
C LYS A 173 -20.24 29.55 6.14
N ARG A 174 -21.35 28.85 6.04
CA ARG A 174 -21.95 28.36 4.78
C ARG A 174 -23.10 29.21 4.27
N GLY A 175 -23.21 30.44 4.75
CA GLY A 175 -24.17 31.40 4.25
C GLY A 175 -25.56 31.35 4.91
N PHE A 176 -25.75 30.54 5.92
CA PHE A 176 -26.97 30.59 6.72
C PHE A 176 -26.78 31.54 7.90
N LEU A 177 -26.71 32.85 7.61
CA LEU A 177 -26.33 33.86 8.60
C LEU A 177 -27.31 33.97 9.78
N TYR A 178 -28.59 33.68 9.52
CA TYR A 178 -29.68 33.76 10.50
C TYR A 178 -30.10 32.38 11.04
N ASN A 179 -29.19 31.39 10.98
CA ASN A 179 -29.47 30.08 11.53
C ASN A 179 -29.64 30.10 13.03
N GLU A 180 -30.54 29.26 13.52
CA GLU A 180 -30.78 29.08 14.95
C GLU A 180 -30.44 27.67 15.36
N VAL A 181 -29.76 27.50 16.47
CA VAL A 181 -29.43 26.21 17.04
C VAL A 181 -29.86 26.19 18.50
N ASN A 182 -30.67 25.19 18.84
CA ASN A 182 -31.10 24.93 20.20
C ASN A 182 -30.73 23.49 20.59
N TYR A 183 -30.77 23.15 21.84
CA TYR A 183 -30.60 21.79 22.31
C TYR A 183 -31.53 21.46 23.47
N THR A 184 -31.85 20.19 23.60
CA THR A 184 -32.56 19.62 24.76
C THR A 184 -31.75 18.48 25.32
N ILE A 185 -31.80 18.28 26.63
CA ILE A 185 -31.12 17.16 27.32
C ILE A 185 -32.18 16.28 27.96
N GLU A 186 -32.24 15.06 27.54
CA GLU A 186 -33.11 14.03 28.13
C GLU A 186 -32.27 13.17 29.08
N LYS A 187 -32.65 13.15 30.35
CA LYS A 187 -31.98 12.37 31.42
C LYS A 187 -32.90 11.24 31.86
N ASP A 188 -32.38 10.02 31.97
CA ASP A 188 -33.13 8.87 32.44
C ASP A 188 -32.79 8.53 33.91
N SER A 189 -33.64 7.69 34.55
CA SER A 189 -33.42 7.19 35.91
C SER A 189 -32.17 6.29 36.05
N ASN A 190 -31.64 5.76 34.94
CA ASN A 190 -30.50 4.83 34.91
C ASN A 190 -29.16 5.57 34.71
N LYS A 191 -29.07 6.85 35.11
CA LYS A 191 -27.87 7.69 34.95
C LYS A 191 -27.37 7.83 33.50
N LYS A 192 -28.27 7.80 32.51
CA LYS A 192 -27.95 8.02 31.11
C LYS A 192 -28.57 9.35 30.66
N ALA A 193 -27.96 9.96 29.65
CA ALA A 193 -28.48 11.18 29.05
C ALA A 193 -28.28 11.16 27.54
N GLN A 194 -29.20 11.76 26.83
CA GLN A 194 -29.16 12.04 25.40
C GLN A 194 -29.22 13.54 25.17
N VAL A 195 -28.54 14.03 24.15
CA VAL A 195 -28.55 15.43 23.76
C VAL A 195 -29.06 15.54 22.35
N LYS A 196 -30.18 16.26 22.19
CA LYS A 196 -30.76 16.55 20.88
C LYS A 196 -30.48 18.01 20.52
N TYR A 197 -29.78 18.22 19.39
CA TYR A 197 -29.53 19.55 18.84
C TYR A 197 -30.50 19.80 17.69
N THR A 198 -31.29 20.84 17.77
CA THR A 198 -32.24 21.26 16.73
C THR A 198 -31.72 22.49 16.00
N ILE A 199 -31.58 22.39 14.71
CA ILE A 199 -31.01 23.42 13.83
C ILE A 199 -32.06 23.85 12.82
N THR A 200 -32.38 25.15 12.83
CA THR A 200 -33.18 25.83 11.82
C THR A 200 -32.25 26.65 10.95
N LYS A 201 -32.06 26.26 9.69
CA LYS A 201 -31.10 26.93 8.80
C LYS A 201 -31.57 28.31 8.35
N ASN A 202 -32.87 28.48 8.20
CA ASN A 202 -33.45 29.63 7.50
C ASN A 202 -32.94 29.73 6.03
N LEU A 203 -33.24 30.83 5.34
CA LEU A 203 -32.82 31.00 3.94
C LEU A 203 -31.31 31.27 3.85
N PRO A 204 -30.64 30.71 2.85
CA PRO A 204 -29.24 30.98 2.61
C PRO A 204 -29.03 32.41 2.10
N SER A 205 -27.96 33.05 2.50
CA SER A 205 -27.53 34.32 1.96
C SER A 205 -26.78 34.13 0.64
N ILE A 206 -27.15 34.92 -0.36
CA ILE A 206 -26.63 34.85 -1.72
C ILE A 206 -25.84 36.11 -2.04
N ILE A 207 -24.73 35.97 -2.72
CA ILE A 207 -23.91 37.09 -3.21
C ILE A 207 -24.69 37.78 -4.33
N ASP A 208 -25.18 38.96 -4.08
CA ASP A 208 -25.97 39.76 -5.02
C ASP A 208 -25.07 40.55 -5.99
N THR A 209 -24.11 41.28 -5.41
CA THR A 209 -23.13 42.02 -6.19
C THR A 209 -21.70 41.71 -5.76
N LEU A 210 -20.79 41.68 -6.73
CA LEU A 210 -19.36 41.54 -6.51
C LEU A 210 -18.63 42.75 -7.11
N LYS A 211 -18.31 43.74 -6.29
CA LYS A 211 -17.48 44.87 -6.66
C LYS A 211 -16.01 44.60 -6.40
N THR A 212 -15.16 45.29 -7.16
CA THR A 212 -13.71 45.19 -7.00
C THR A 212 -13.10 46.60 -6.87
N THR A 213 -12.33 46.82 -5.84
CA THR A 213 -11.56 48.05 -5.61
C THR A 213 -10.09 47.69 -5.46
N ILE A 214 -9.36 47.75 -6.58
CA ILE A 214 -7.95 47.35 -6.68
C ILE A 214 -7.11 48.59 -6.99
N LYS A 215 -6.30 49.03 -6.03
CA LYS A 215 -5.55 50.30 -6.12
C LYS A 215 -4.40 50.29 -7.13
N THR A 216 -3.78 49.13 -7.37
CA THR A 216 -2.70 48.97 -8.36
C THR A 216 -3.27 48.60 -9.71
N PRO A 217 -3.21 49.45 -10.79
CA PRO A 217 -3.91 49.18 -12.07
C PRO A 217 -3.50 47.88 -12.75
N ILE A 218 -2.22 47.52 -12.71
CA ILE A 218 -1.72 46.28 -13.34
C ILE A 218 -2.25 45.03 -12.64
N ILE A 219 -2.45 45.08 -11.32
CA ILE A 219 -3.08 44.00 -10.55
C ILE A 219 -4.55 43.88 -10.95
N ASP A 220 -5.26 44.98 -11.08
CA ASP A 220 -6.66 45.01 -11.52
C ASP A 220 -6.82 44.36 -12.92
N SER A 221 -5.95 44.72 -13.84
CA SER A 221 -5.94 44.09 -15.17
C SER A 221 -5.73 42.58 -15.14
N ILE A 222 -4.76 42.10 -14.37
CA ILE A 222 -4.48 40.67 -14.25
C ILE A 222 -5.62 39.92 -13.54
N TYR A 223 -6.19 40.54 -12.53
CA TYR A 223 -7.35 39.96 -11.83
C TYR A 223 -8.54 39.80 -12.77
N LYS A 224 -8.90 40.90 -13.51
CA LYS A 224 -9.98 40.88 -14.50
C LYS A 224 -9.78 39.84 -15.61
N ALA A 225 -8.55 39.68 -16.11
CA ALA A 225 -8.21 38.66 -17.06
C ALA A 225 -8.38 37.20 -16.51
N SER A 226 -8.44 37.04 -15.21
CA SER A 226 -8.59 35.74 -14.53
C SER A 226 -9.95 35.58 -13.83
N ILE A 227 -10.91 36.44 -14.08
CA ILE A 227 -12.20 36.51 -13.36
C ILE A 227 -13.01 35.22 -13.52
N ASP A 228 -12.94 34.57 -14.69
CA ASP A 228 -13.65 33.30 -14.95
C ASP A 228 -13.21 32.18 -14.01
N ALA A 229 -11.96 32.22 -13.54
CA ALA A 229 -11.42 31.28 -12.57
C ALA A 229 -11.73 31.65 -11.11
N SER A 230 -12.47 32.74 -10.86
CA SER A 230 -12.87 33.16 -9.51
C SER A 230 -13.77 32.10 -8.87
N LEU A 231 -13.52 31.84 -7.59
CA LEU A 231 -14.33 30.94 -6.74
C LEU A 231 -15.55 31.66 -6.15
N ILE A 232 -15.65 32.97 -6.34
CA ILE A 232 -16.73 33.81 -5.86
C ILE A 232 -17.46 34.41 -7.05
N LYS A 233 -18.77 34.15 -7.15
CA LYS A 233 -19.63 34.61 -8.28
C LYS A 233 -20.92 35.19 -7.77
N GLU A 234 -21.46 36.17 -8.48
CA GLU A 234 -22.81 36.67 -8.25
C GLU A 234 -23.85 35.57 -8.44
N GLY A 235 -24.89 35.58 -7.63
CA GLY A 235 -25.94 34.55 -7.57
C GLY A 235 -25.53 33.29 -6.80
N GLN A 236 -24.28 33.21 -6.31
CA GLN A 236 -23.77 32.07 -5.56
C GLN A 236 -24.10 32.21 -4.07
N GLN A 237 -24.42 31.08 -3.41
CA GLN A 237 -24.51 31.05 -1.96
C GLN A 237 -23.16 31.39 -1.30
N TYR A 238 -23.20 32.21 -0.27
CA TYR A 238 -22.02 32.52 0.54
C TYR A 238 -21.43 31.26 1.18
N ASP A 239 -20.11 31.09 1.05
CA ASP A 239 -19.33 30.05 1.74
C ASP A 239 -17.93 30.62 2.07
N GLU A 240 -17.60 30.75 3.37
CA GLU A 240 -16.33 31.32 3.85
C GLU A 240 -15.12 30.57 3.28
N ASP A 241 -15.24 29.25 3.01
CA ASP A 241 -14.15 28.45 2.43
C ASP A 241 -13.81 28.97 1.01
N ASN A 242 -14.82 29.41 0.23
CA ASN A 242 -14.58 29.99 -1.11
C ASN A 242 -13.80 31.30 -1.00
N PHE A 243 -14.09 32.15 -0.06
CA PHE A 243 -13.35 33.41 0.17
C PHE A 243 -11.90 33.15 0.61
N THR A 244 -11.69 32.18 1.47
CA THR A 244 -10.34 31.76 1.89
C THR A 244 -9.55 31.23 0.69
N ASN A 245 -10.15 30.35 -0.09
CA ASN A 245 -9.51 29.77 -1.29
C ASN A 245 -9.28 30.82 -2.39
N GLU A 246 -10.17 31.77 -2.54
CA GLU A 246 -10.00 32.89 -3.49
C GLU A 246 -8.82 33.78 -3.11
N ARG A 247 -8.64 34.13 -1.82
CA ARG A 247 -7.43 34.80 -1.35
C ARG A 247 -6.15 34.06 -1.73
N LEU A 248 -6.14 32.75 -1.52
CA LEU A 248 -5.01 31.89 -1.90
C LEU A 248 -4.78 31.87 -3.41
N ARG A 249 -5.87 31.82 -4.21
CA ARG A 249 -5.82 31.86 -5.67
C ARG A 249 -5.22 33.18 -6.15
N ILE A 250 -5.73 34.31 -5.67
CA ILE A 250 -5.25 35.65 -6.01
C ILE A 250 -3.79 35.82 -5.60
N ASN A 251 -3.41 35.41 -4.38
CA ASN A 251 -2.03 35.48 -3.92
C ASN A 251 -1.08 34.68 -4.83
N LYS A 252 -1.47 33.44 -5.18
CA LYS A 252 -0.69 32.61 -6.08
C LYS A 252 -0.59 33.21 -7.48
N LEU A 253 -1.67 33.77 -8.01
CA LEU A 253 -1.70 34.43 -9.30
C LEU A 253 -0.74 35.61 -9.33
N MET A 254 -0.85 36.52 -8.35
CA MET A 254 -0.03 37.74 -8.30
C MET A 254 1.45 37.43 -8.09
N ARG A 255 1.78 36.51 -7.18
CA ARG A 255 3.18 36.06 -6.98
C ARG A 255 3.79 35.39 -8.22
N ASN A 256 2.97 34.74 -9.06
CA ASN A 256 3.44 34.15 -10.32
C ASN A 256 3.41 35.16 -11.50
N SER A 257 2.87 36.35 -11.28
CA SER A 257 2.86 37.44 -12.26
C SER A 257 3.90 38.52 -11.97
N GLY A 258 4.85 38.25 -11.09
CA GLY A 258 5.98 39.15 -10.83
C GLY A 258 5.90 39.94 -9.54
N PHE A 259 4.82 39.89 -8.80
CA PHE A 259 4.67 40.71 -7.59
C PHE A 259 5.31 40.03 -6.36
N TYR A 260 6.60 40.18 -6.24
CA TYR A 260 7.41 39.53 -5.20
C TYR A 260 6.91 39.82 -3.76
N PHE A 261 6.53 41.07 -3.46
CA PHE A 261 6.08 41.48 -2.16
C PHE A 261 4.57 41.28 -1.91
N PHE A 262 3.84 40.68 -2.85
CA PHE A 262 2.42 40.44 -2.69
C PHE A 262 2.19 39.28 -1.67
N GLY A 263 1.23 39.48 -0.78
CA GLY A 263 0.80 38.50 0.23
C GLY A 263 -0.72 38.42 0.29
N GLN A 264 -1.23 37.36 0.86
CA GLN A 264 -2.68 37.14 1.01
C GLN A 264 -3.34 38.19 1.93
N ASP A 265 -2.56 38.82 2.82
CA ASP A 265 -3.05 39.85 3.74
C ASP A 265 -3.46 41.13 3.03
N TYR A 266 -3.03 41.36 1.80
CA TYR A 266 -3.47 42.48 0.96
C TYR A 266 -4.82 42.20 0.30
N VAL A 267 -5.34 40.98 0.35
CA VAL A 267 -6.63 40.60 -0.24
C VAL A 267 -7.68 40.58 0.86
N ARG A 268 -8.57 41.54 0.85
CA ARG A 268 -9.64 41.71 1.84
C ARG A 268 -10.98 41.68 1.13
N PHE A 269 -11.97 41.00 1.74
CA PHE A 269 -13.37 41.05 1.32
C PHE A 269 -14.17 41.77 2.39
N GLU A 270 -14.93 42.78 2.01
CA GLU A 270 -15.97 43.41 2.81
C GLU A 270 -17.34 42.92 2.35
N ILE A 271 -18.15 42.50 3.29
CA ILE A 271 -19.47 41.92 3.05
C ILE A 271 -20.49 42.70 3.81
N ASP A 272 -21.36 43.40 3.09
CA ASP A 272 -22.48 44.16 3.66
C ASP A 272 -23.69 43.24 3.83
N THR A 273 -24.11 43.06 5.06
CA THR A 273 -25.24 42.22 5.44
C THR A 273 -26.50 42.97 5.81
N PHE A 274 -26.48 44.34 5.71
CA PHE A 274 -27.54 45.17 6.26
C PHE A 274 -28.71 45.47 5.32
N LYS A 275 -28.49 45.40 4.02
CA LYS A 275 -29.51 45.81 3.03
C LYS A 275 -30.65 44.82 2.84
N SER A 276 -30.44 43.55 3.02
CA SER A 276 -31.43 42.48 2.92
C SER A 276 -30.98 41.28 3.72
N ARG A 277 -31.94 40.55 4.33
CA ARG A 277 -31.61 39.37 5.15
C ARG A 277 -30.90 38.27 4.40
N ASN A 278 -31.10 38.18 3.05
CA ASN A 278 -30.61 37.04 2.25
C ASN A 278 -29.78 37.50 1.03
N SER A 279 -29.50 38.79 0.86
CA SER A 279 -28.68 39.34 -0.22
C SER A 279 -27.45 40.00 0.38
N LEU A 280 -26.27 39.65 -0.13
CA LEU A 280 -24.98 40.12 0.32
C LEU A 280 -24.30 40.95 -0.77
N ASN A 281 -24.01 42.20 -0.51
CA ASN A 281 -23.11 42.96 -1.35
C ASN A 281 -21.67 42.69 -0.92
N THR A 282 -20.87 42.20 -1.83
CA THR A 282 -19.48 41.84 -1.58
C THR A 282 -18.55 42.76 -2.34
N GLU A 283 -17.53 43.29 -1.69
CA GLU A 283 -16.49 44.07 -2.31
C GLU A 283 -15.11 43.50 -2.02
N LEU A 284 -14.35 43.21 -3.08
CA LEU A 284 -12.95 42.81 -3.01
C LEU A 284 -12.07 44.05 -2.98
N PHE A 285 -11.26 44.16 -1.95
CA PHE A 285 -10.23 45.19 -1.82
C PHE A 285 -8.85 44.57 -2.00
N ILE A 286 -8.05 45.19 -2.84
CA ILE A 286 -6.59 44.95 -2.89
C ILE A 286 -5.90 46.29 -2.76
N ASP A 287 -5.35 46.54 -1.56
CA ASP A 287 -4.66 47.77 -1.25
C ASP A 287 -3.24 47.80 -1.83
N ASN A 288 -2.65 48.97 -1.90
CA ASN A 288 -1.25 49.18 -2.24
C ASN A 288 -0.33 48.55 -1.18
N ARG A 289 0.91 48.29 -1.57
CA ARG A 289 1.95 47.76 -0.68
C ARG A 289 2.23 48.74 0.48
N ILE A 290 2.24 48.25 1.69
CA ILE A 290 2.61 49.00 2.91
C ILE A 290 4.11 48.80 3.13
N ILE A 291 4.84 49.92 3.20
CA ILE A 291 6.25 49.97 3.55
C ILE A 291 6.38 50.67 4.90
N ARG A 292 7.05 50.01 5.84
CA ARG A 292 7.29 50.52 7.18
C ARG A 292 8.71 51.10 7.30
N TYR A 293 8.83 52.33 7.77
CA TYR A 293 10.09 52.99 8.08
C TYR A 293 10.05 53.42 9.55
N GLY A 294 10.55 52.58 10.45
CA GLY A 294 10.40 52.78 11.87
C GLY A 294 8.90 52.82 12.25
N ASP A 295 8.46 53.92 12.89
CA ASP A 295 7.07 54.13 13.30
C ASP A 295 6.17 54.69 12.18
N SER A 296 6.71 55.04 11.03
CA SER A 296 5.95 55.58 9.90
C SER A 296 5.63 54.50 8.86
N THR A 297 4.43 54.64 8.27
CA THR A 297 3.99 53.75 7.18
C THR A 297 3.77 54.56 5.91
N ASN A 298 4.28 54.10 4.78
CA ASN A 298 4.02 54.63 3.45
C ASN A 298 3.37 53.58 2.58
N THR A 299 2.51 53.99 1.66
CA THR A 299 1.84 53.06 0.71
C THR A 299 2.30 53.37 -0.70
N ARG A 300 2.68 52.33 -1.46
CA ARG A 300 3.09 52.42 -2.87
C ARG A 300 2.40 51.37 -3.70
N PRO A 301 2.12 51.65 -5.00
CA PRO A 301 1.66 50.62 -5.91
C PRO A 301 2.63 49.41 -5.96
N PHE A 302 2.07 48.24 -6.19
CA PHE A 302 2.92 47.05 -6.42
C PHE A 302 3.65 47.17 -7.77
N LYS A 303 4.89 46.71 -7.80
CA LYS A 303 5.72 46.66 -9.00
C LYS A 303 6.00 45.21 -9.40
N VAL A 304 6.16 44.98 -10.69
CA VAL A 304 6.60 43.70 -11.25
C VAL A 304 8.13 43.61 -11.13
N PHE A 305 8.63 42.56 -10.52
CA PHE A 305 10.05 42.32 -10.35
C PHE A 305 10.59 41.34 -11.39
N LYS A 306 11.78 41.62 -11.91
CA LYS A 306 12.55 40.77 -12.83
C LYS A 306 13.79 40.24 -12.16
N ILE A 307 14.28 39.09 -12.59
CA ILE A 307 15.51 38.48 -12.08
C ILE A 307 16.72 39.13 -12.73
N LYS A 308 17.51 39.88 -11.96
CA LYS A 308 18.74 40.55 -12.37
C LYS A 308 19.91 39.59 -12.47
N ALA A 309 20.05 38.69 -11.51
CA ALA A 309 21.10 37.69 -11.47
C ALA A 309 20.66 36.47 -10.67
N VAL A 310 21.27 35.33 -10.98
CA VAL A 310 21.08 34.06 -10.22
C VAL A 310 22.46 33.59 -9.79
N ASN A 311 22.68 33.60 -8.50
CA ASN A 311 23.92 33.17 -7.85
C ASN A 311 23.70 31.80 -7.18
N ILE A 312 24.62 30.88 -7.38
CA ILE A 312 24.60 29.52 -6.83
C ILE A 312 25.83 29.35 -5.97
N ILE A 313 25.65 29.28 -4.66
CA ILE A 313 26.71 29.04 -3.69
C ILE A 313 26.73 27.55 -3.39
N THR A 314 27.74 26.85 -3.88
CA THR A 314 27.75 25.39 -3.99
C THR A 314 28.21 24.65 -2.73
N ASP A 315 28.75 25.35 -1.74
CA ASP A 315 29.26 24.82 -0.47
C ASP A 315 28.93 25.74 0.71
N ALA A 316 27.69 26.26 0.70
CA ALA A 316 27.17 27.09 1.78
C ALA A 316 27.11 26.30 3.09
N SER A 317 27.71 26.83 4.16
CA SER A 317 27.57 26.37 5.53
C SER A 317 27.33 27.58 6.43
N ASN A 318 26.72 27.37 7.61
CA ASN A 318 26.51 28.47 8.55
C ASN A 318 27.87 29.14 8.91
N GLU A 319 28.93 28.37 9.09
CA GLU A 319 30.28 28.87 9.36
C GLU A 319 30.81 29.73 8.21
N ASN A 320 30.67 29.29 6.97
CA ASN A 320 31.15 30.01 5.79
C ASN A 320 30.37 31.30 5.50
N LEU A 321 29.08 31.32 5.89
CA LEU A 321 28.20 32.49 5.68
C LEU A 321 28.34 33.53 6.77
N ILE A 322 28.64 33.14 8.02
CA ILE A 322 28.82 34.04 9.18
C ILE A 322 30.26 34.62 9.20
N ASP A 323 31.27 33.79 8.91
CA ASP A 323 32.69 34.19 9.00
C ASP A 323 33.21 35.02 7.81
N THR A 324 32.32 35.50 6.92
CA THR A 324 32.68 36.31 5.74
C THR A 324 33.88 35.76 4.93
N LYS A 325 33.97 34.42 4.83
CA LYS A 325 35.03 33.76 4.04
C LYS A 325 35.01 34.23 2.59
N GLN A 326 36.16 34.56 2.05
CA GLN A 326 36.28 34.95 0.65
C GLN A 326 35.98 33.81 -0.29
N ILE A 327 35.22 34.09 -1.36
CA ILE A 327 35.00 33.17 -2.47
C ILE A 327 36.32 32.86 -3.14
N LYS A 328 36.69 31.57 -3.21
CA LYS A 328 37.96 31.10 -3.76
C LYS A 328 37.84 30.58 -5.20
N ASP A 329 36.67 30.11 -5.59
CA ASP A 329 36.45 29.57 -6.93
C ASP A 329 35.09 30.04 -7.46
N SER A 330 35.05 30.45 -8.72
CA SER A 330 33.84 30.96 -9.36
C SER A 330 33.84 30.67 -10.84
N THR A 331 32.64 30.52 -11.41
CA THR A 331 32.45 30.37 -12.85
C THR A 331 31.06 30.88 -13.26
N THR A 332 30.93 31.30 -14.51
CA THR A 332 29.65 31.69 -15.08
C THR A 332 29.28 30.69 -16.17
N TYR A 333 28.02 30.23 -16.17
CA TYR A 333 27.50 29.28 -17.14
C TYR A 333 26.05 29.58 -17.46
N ASN A 334 25.73 29.81 -18.72
CA ASN A 334 24.36 30.09 -19.22
C ASN A 334 23.61 31.18 -18.43
N GLY A 335 24.31 32.24 -18.02
CA GLY A 335 23.72 33.36 -17.29
C GLY A 335 23.58 33.12 -15.76
N TYR A 336 24.09 32.01 -15.26
CA TYR A 336 24.20 31.69 -13.82
C TYR A 336 25.60 31.94 -13.31
N ASN A 337 25.74 32.52 -12.13
CA ASN A 337 27.01 32.69 -11.44
C ASN A 337 27.12 31.56 -10.39
N LEU A 338 28.18 30.78 -10.46
CA LEU A 338 28.49 29.73 -9.49
C LEU A 338 29.65 30.15 -8.64
N TYR A 339 29.50 30.00 -7.34
CA TYR A 339 30.53 30.37 -6.34
C TYR A 339 30.82 29.22 -5.40
N SER A 340 32.06 29.11 -4.94
CA SER A 340 32.49 28.18 -3.90
C SER A 340 33.50 28.85 -2.97
N PHE A 341 33.37 28.62 -1.69
CA PHE A 341 34.36 29.01 -0.68
C PHE A 341 35.62 28.13 -0.71
N ASN A 342 35.57 26.99 -1.44
CA ASN A 342 36.74 26.12 -1.63
C ASN A 342 36.97 25.87 -3.13
N LYS A 343 36.56 24.76 -3.67
CA LYS A 343 36.66 24.40 -5.12
C LYS A 343 35.32 23.90 -5.60
N LEU A 344 34.95 24.31 -6.80
CA LEU A 344 33.73 23.85 -7.45
C LEU A 344 33.78 22.32 -7.67
N LYS A 345 32.92 21.60 -6.95
CA LYS A 345 32.83 20.13 -7.00
C LYS A 345 31.84 19.61 -8.01
N PHE A 346 30.96 20.45 -8.53
CA PHE A 346 29.92 20.09 -9.48
C PHE A 346 30.22 20.68 -10.85
N LYS A 347 29.85 19.97 -11.91
CA LYS A 347 29.81 20.52 -13.27
C LYS A 347 28.69 21.58 -13.31
N PRO A 348 28.93 22.78 -13.87
CA PRO A 348 27.93 23.85 -13.91
C PRO A 348 26.57 23.40 -14.47
N LYS A 349 26.56 22.67 -15.58
CA LYS A 349 25.35 22.11 -16.20
C LYS A 349 24.49 21.30 -15.23
N ALA A 350 25.10 20.50 -14.37
CA ALA A 350 24.37 19.64 -13.45
C ALA A 350 23.52 20.41 -12.43
N LEU A 351 24.00 21.58 -12.01
CA LEU A 351 23.28 22.45 -11.08
C LEU A 351 22.26 23.32 -11.81
N THR A 352 22.67 23.92 -12.94
CA THR A 352 21.78 24.83 -13.70
C THR A 352 20.59 24.10 -14.33
N ASP A 353 20.73 22.82 -14.68
CA ASP A 353 19.61 21.96 -15.11
C ASP A 353 18.55 21.77 -14.02
N ALA A 354 18.93 21.87 -12.72
CA ALA A 354 18.03 21.76 -11.59
C ALA A 354 17.33 23.07 -11.21
N ILE A 355 17.69 24.19 -11.85
CA ILE A 355 17.20 25.52 -11.50
C ILE A 355 16.20 26.00 -12.56
N PHE A 356 15.04 26.50 -12.09
CA PHE A 356 13.97 27.03 -12.97
C PHE A 356 13.97 28.55 -13.05
N ILE A 357 14.69 29.22 -12.14
CA ILE A 357 14.85 30.66 -12.09
C ILE A 357 15.92 31.08 -13.10
N LYS A 358 15.62 32.00 -14.03
CA LYS A 358 16.57 32.48 -15.04
C LYS A 358 16.74 33.98 -14.99
N LYS A 359 17.93 34.45 -15.32
CA LYS A 359 18.22 35.91 -15.51
C LYS A 359 17.31 36.48 -16.58
N GLY A 360 16.70 37.62 -16.32
CA GLY A 360 15.82 38.36 -17.24
C GLY A 360 14.34 37.97 -17.14
N ASP A 361 14.02 36.80 -16.58
CA ASP A 361 12.63 36.37 -16.42
C ASP A 361 11.91 37.23 -15.37
N VAL A 362 10.61 37.35 -15.53
CA VAL A 362 9.71 37.90 -14.50
C VAL A 362 9.68 36.92 -13.30
N TYR A 363 9.72 37.46 -12.08
CA TYR A 363 9.63 36.64 -10.89
C TYR A 363 8.36 35.79 -10.87
N ARG A 364 8.54 34.50 -10.54
CA ARG A 364 7.45 33.53 -10.37
C ARG A 364 7.74 32.64 -9.16
N ASP A 365 6.81 32.62 -8.21
CA ASP A 365 6.97 31.81 -7.00
C ASP A 365 6.99 30.31 -7.28
N ILE A 366 6.33 29.88 -8.36
CA ILE A 366 6.37 28.48 -8.81
C ILE A 366 7.77 28.02 -9.21
N ASP A 367 8.60 28.92 -9.77
CA ASP A 367 9.96 28.57 -10.21
C ASP A 367 10.91 28.42 -9.01
N ARG A 368 10.68 29.18 -7.93
CA ARG A 368 11.33 28.98 -6.62
C ARG A 368 11.00 27.60 -6.06
N THR A 369 9.72 27.27 -6.03
CA THR A 369 9.24 25.99 -5.49
C THR A 369 9.79 24.81 -6.29
N ARG A 370 9.73 24.88 -7.63
CA ARG A 370 10.28 23.86 -8.51
C ARG A 370 11.80 23.69 -8.34
N THR A 371 12.52 24.79 -8.19
CA THR A 371 13.98 24.77 -7.94
C THR A 371 14.28 24.04 -6.62
N SER A 372 13.58 24.41 -5.54
CA SER A 372 13.76 23.75 -4.25
C SER A 372 13.39 22.26 -4.30
N ASP A 373 12.25 21.91 -4.91
CA ASP A 373 11.80 20.53 -5.04
C ASP A 373 12.82 19.68 -5.83
N TYR A 374 13.33 20.20 -6.96
CA TYR A 374 14.30 19.47 -7.79
C TYR A 374 15.67 19.31 -7.10
N LEU A 375 16.18 20.36 -6.45
CA LEU A 375 17.44 20.30 -5.72
C LEU A 375 17.36 19.30 -4.54
N ASN A 376 16.23 19.22 -3.87
CA ASN A 376 16.00 18.21 -2.82
C ASN A 376 15.99 16.78 -3.40
N GLN A 377 15.40 16.59 -4.59
CA GLN A 377 15.35 15.27 -5.25
C GLN A 377 16.72 14.78 -5.72
N LEU A 378 17.68 15.66 -5.98
CA LEU A 378 19.07 15.28 -6.26
C LEU A 378 19.71 14.49 -5.11
N GLN A 379 19.25 14.66 -3.86
CA GLN A 379 19.83 14.06 -2.64
C GLN A 379 21.33 14.34 -2.48
N MET A 380 21.79 15.47 -3.01
CA MET A 380 23.17 15.95 -2.95
C MET A 380 23.38 16.98 -1.85
N PHE A 381 22.30 17.68 -1.46
CA PHE A 381 22.36 18.84 -0.58
C PHE A 381 21.48 18.65 0.64
N ARG A 382 21.85 19.30 1.73
CA ARG A 382 21.07 19.42 2.96
C ARG A 382 20.33 20.76 2.90
N TYR A 383 19.00 20.74 2.88
CA TYR A 383 18.13 21.92 2.93
C TYR A 383 18.52 23.02 1.94
N PRO A 384 18.46 22.79 0.61
CA PRO A 384 18.70 23.84 -0.37
C PRO A 384 17.76 25.02 -0.14
N THR A 385 18.32 26.23 -0.03
CA THR A 385 17.57 27.46 0.21
C THR A 385 17.62 28.37 -1.00
N VAL A 386 16.52 29.04 -1.33
CA VAL A 386 16.43 30.03 -2.40
C VAL A 386 15.96 31.34 -1.79
N ASP A 387 16.88 32.28 -1.67
CA ASP A 387 16.65 33.60 -1.11
C ASP A 387 16.74 34.65 -2.19
N TYR A 388 16.00 35.74 -2.02
CA TYR A 388 16.00 36.87 -2.94
C TYR A 388 16.39 38.14 -2.26
N VAL A 389 17.29 38.89 -2.86
CA VAL A 389 17.63 40.25 -2.48
C VAL A 389 16.96 41.17 -3.50
N ALA A 390 16.05 42.02 -3.02
CA ALA A 390 15.31 42.97 -3.85
C ALA A 390 16.02 44.30 -3.97
N ASP A 391 16.16 44.79 -5.19
CA ASP A 391 16.47 46.16 -5.51
C ASP A 391 15.18 46.89 -5.92
N GLU A 392 14.66 47.70 -5.02
CA GLU A 392 13.39 48.40 -5.24
C GLU A 392 13.49 49.57 -6.23
N THR A 393 14.70 50.08 -6.48
CA THR A 393 14.95 51.16 -7.45
C THR A 393 14.71 50.66 -8.86
N ASP A 394 15.34 49.56 -9.21
CA ASP A 394 15.25 48.93 -10.55
C ASP A 394 14.06 47.95 -10.67
N SER A 395 13.38 47.65 -9.59
CA SER A 395 12.39 46.58 -9.50
C SER A 395 12.96 45.22 -9.94
N THR A 396 14.15 44.91 -9.43
CA THR A 396 14.86 43.67 -9.77
C THR A 396 15.14 42.82 -8.51
N LEU A 397 15.36 41.52 -8.75
CA LEU A 397 15.72 40.56 -7.72
C LEU A 397 17.03 39.85 -8.07
N VAL A 398 17.90 39.70 -7.09
CA VAL A 398 19.02 38.77 -7.16
C VAL A 398 18.63 37.49 -6.43
N ALA A 399 18.57 36.40 -7.14
CA ALA A 399 18.28 35.09 -6.55
C ALA A 399 19.58 34.44 -6.06
N ASN A 400 19.68 34.17 -4.77
CA ASN A 400 20.80 33.47 -4.14
C ASN A 400 20.35 32.05 -3.76
N ILE A 401 20.96 31.04 -4.37
CA ILE A 401 20.68 29.63 -4.13
C ILE A 401 21.81 29.05 -3.30
N LEU A 402 21.51 28.74 -2.03
CA LEU A 402 22.46 28.25 -1.05
C LEU A 402 22.40 26.73 -0.98
N LEU A 403 23.52 26.06 -1.29
CA LEU A 403 23.61 24.61 -1.35
C LEU A 403 24.65 24.12 -0.32
N SER A 404 24.22 23.30 0.63
CA SER A 404 25.09 22.63 1.61
C SER A 404 25.28 21.17 1.23
N PRO A 405 26.43 20.75 0.67
CA PRO A 405 26.62 19.39 0.20
C PRO A 405 26.56 18.35 1.32
N LEU A 406 25.92 17.24 1.05
CA LEU A 406 26.00 16.04 1.88
C LEU A 406 27.37 15.37 1.74
N LYS A 407 27.74 14.55 2.73
CA LYS A 407 28.98 13.76 2.66
C LYS A 407 29.03 12.91 1.40
N LYS A 408 30.18 12.82 0.74
CA LYS A 408 30.34 12.06 -0.52
C LYS A 408 30.02 10.58 -0.34
N TYR A 409 30.44 9.98 0.75
CA TYR A 409 30.23 8.59 1.07
C TYR A 409 29.17 8.44 2.15
N LYS A 410 28.26 7.47 1.97
CA LYS A 410 27.27 7.05 2.97
C LYS A 410 27.23 5.54 3.01
N LEU A 411 27.59 4.96 4.15
CA LEU A 411 27.38 3.55 4.44
C LEU A 411 25.95 3.37 5.00
N GLN A 412 25.28 2.32 4.57
CA GLN A 412 23.90 2.00 4.96
C GLN A 412 23.86 0.53 5.37
N PHE A 413 23.11 0.27 6.42
CA PHE A 413 22.74 -1.07 6.84
C PHE A 413 21.22 -1.10 6.98
N ALA A 414 20.59 -2.15 6.49
CA ALA A 414 19.17 -2.37 6.70
C ALA A 414 18.95 -3.82 7.15
N PHE A 415 17.98 -3.99 8.02
CA PHE A 415 17.46 -5.27 8.44
C PHE A 415 15.96 -5.25 8.14
N ASP A 416 15.53 -6.16 7.30
CA ASP A 416 14.15 -6.24 6.84
C ASP A 416 13.52 -7.54 7.32
N VAL A 417 12.27 -7.45 7.75
CA VAL A 417 11.42 -8.61 8.00
C VAL A 417 10.36 -8.61 6.92
N SER A 418 10.28 -9.67 6.16
CA SER A 418 9.39 -9.80 5.02
C SER A 418 8.37 -10.90 5.23
N GLN A 419 7.26 -10.77 4.55
CA GLN A 419 6.23 -11.78 4.39
C GLN A 419 5.65 -11.64 2.99
N SER A 420 5.49 -12.75 2.31
CA SER A 420 4.94 -12.77 0.96
C SER A 420 3.94 -13.91 0.80
N ASN A 421 3.43 -14.10 -0.40
CA ASN A 421 2.54 -15.22 -0.70
C ASN A 421 3.24 -16.58 -0.59
N ILE A 422 4.54 -16.63 -0.87
CA ILE A 422 5.36 -17.84 -0.90
C ILE A 422 6.23 -18.01 0.34
N GLN A 423 6.41 -16.95 1.13
CA GLN A 423 7.31 -16.92 2.28
C GLN A 423 6.52 -16.52 3.53
N THR A 424 6.45 -17.42 4.50
CA THR A 424 5.73 -17.19 5.76
C THR A 424 6.39 -16.11 6.59
N ILE A 425 7.70 -16.16 6.70
CA ILE A 425 8.53 -15.14 7.33
C ILE A 425 9.91 -15.16 6.69
N GLY A 426 10.47 -13.98 6.46
CA GLY A 426 11.83 -13.82 5.97
C GLY A 426 12.56 -12.72 6.70
N PHE A 427 13.85 -12.90 6.81
CA PHE A 427 14.80 -11.95 7.37
C PHE A 427 15.83 -11.63 6.31
N ALA A 428 16.01 -10.36 6.02
CA ALA A 428 17.04 -9.92 5.10
C ALA A 428 17.96 -8.90 5.79
N PHE A 429 19.24 -9.05 5.55
CA PHE A 429 20.25 -8.09 5.93
C PHE A 429 20.90 -7.55 4.68
N SER A 430 20.90 -6.24 4.54
CA SER A 430 21.58 -5.57 3.44
C SER A 430 22.57 -4.52 3.92
N THR A 431 23.67 -4.42 3.19
CA THR A 431 24.66 -3.37 3.37
C THR A 431 24.87 -2.66 2.05
N GLY A 432 25.07 -1.35 2.12
CA GLY A 432 25.24 -0.53 0.92
C GLY A 432 26.19 0.65 1.11
N LEU A 433 26.96 0.92 0.08
CA LEU A 433 27.82 2.09 -0.04
C LEU A 433 27.25 3.02 -1.11
N LYS A 434 26.80 4.20 -0.70
CA LYS A 434 26.37 5.27 -1.61
C LYS A 434 27.47 6.28 -1.81
N ILE A 435 27.86 6.51 -3.07
CA ILE A 435 28.88 7.48 -3.46
C ILE A 435 28.19 8.59 -4.26
N ARG A 436 28.13 9.80 -3.69
CA ARG A 436 27.49 10.96 -4.31
C ARG A 436 28.46 11.73 -5.22
N ASN A 437 27.90 12.27 -6.30
CA ASN A 437 28.60 13.16 -7.24
C ASN A 437 29.87 12.52 -7.81
N ILE A 438 29.76 11.27 -8.27
CA ILE A 438 30.90 10.46 -8.68
C ILE A 438 31.63 11.05 -9.89
N PHE A 439 30.89 11.57 -10.88
CA PHE A 439 31.42 12.17 -12.10
C PHE A 439 31.26 13.69 -12.15
N ARG A 440 30.99 14.32 -11.02
CA ARG A 440 30.75 15.75 -10.83
C ARG A 440 29.46 16.28 -11.47
N GLY A 441 28.60 15.41 -11.98
CA GLY A 441 27.31 15.75 -12.61
C GLY A 441 26.10 15.47 -11.72
N ALA A 442 26.30 15.42 -10.39
CA ALA A 442 25.29 15.02 -9.40
C ALA A 442 24.81 13.57 -9.57
N GLU A 443 25.63 12.71 -10.17
CA GLU A 443 25.33 11.28 -10.25
C GLU A 443 25.58 10.59 -8.90
N THR A 444 24.81 9.53 -8.64
CA THR A 444 24.97 8.68 -7.45
C THR A 444 25.29 7.26 -7.88
N LEU A 445 26.36 6.68 -7.33
CA LEU A 445 26.68 5.27 -7.42
C LEU A 445 26.27 4.59 -6.11
N ASP A 446 25.45 3.57 -6.21
CA ASP A 446 25.02 2.71 -5.11
C ASP A 446 25.62 1.31 -5.33
N ILE A 447 26.35 0.80 -4.34
CA ILE A 447 26.87 -0.57 -4.34
C ILE A 447 26.24 -1.26 -3.13
N SER A 448 25.58 -2.39 -3.32
CA SER A 448 24.93 -3.10 -2.22
C SER A 448 25.14 -4.60 -2.28
N ALA A 449 25.07 -5.22 -1.11
CA ALA A 449 25.01 -6.65 -0.94
C ALA A 449 23.82 -7.00 -0.04
N LEU A 450 23.16 -8.12 -0.35
CA LEU A 450 22.00 -8.65 0.32
C LEU A 450 22.26 -10.10 0.70
N GLY A 451 21.84 -10.49 1.91
CA GLY A 451 21.67 -11.86 2.32
C GLY A 451 20.31 -12.01 2.98
N SER A 452 19.54 -13.02 2.60
CA SER A 452 18.26 -13.30 3.24
C SER A 452 18.09 -14.78 3.54
N ILE A 453 17.29 -15.06 4.57
CA ILE A 453 16.81 -16.37 4.95
C ILE A 453 15.31 -16.29 5.16
N GLY A 454 14.59 -17.36 4.86
CA GLY A 454 13.15 -17.38 5.01
C GLY A 454 12.60 -18.78 5.21
N ALA A 455 11.37 -18.82 5.72
CA ALA A 455 10.56 -20.04 5.82
C ALA A 455 9.53 -20.05 4.69
N SER A 456 9.53 -21.09 3.88
CA SER A 456 8.53 -21.27 2.83
C SER A 456 7.17 -21.64 3.43
N LYS A 457 6.15 -21.59 2.61
CA LYS A 457 4.80 -21.97 2.96
C LYS A 457 4.42 -23.17 2.11
N ASP A 458 4.73 -24.35 2.63
CA ASP A 458 4.35 -25.66 2.05
C ASP A 458 4.91 -25.99 0.63
N ALA A 459 6.05 -25.47 0.29
CA ALA A 459 6.69 -25.81 -0.97
C ALA A 459 7.88 -26.74 -0.75
N GLY A 460 7.71 -28.02 -0.99
CA GLY A 460 8.76 -29.02 -1.13
C GLY A 460 9.40 -29.50 0.19
N ASN A 461 9.44 -30.80 0.33
CA ASN A 461 10.14 -31.62 1.31
C ASN A 461 9.96 -31.34 2.81
N ASN A 462 9.34 -32.33 3.46
CA ASN A 462 9.16 -32.45 4.90
C ASN A 462 10.46 -32.69 5.70
N GLU A 463 11.60 -32.60 5.09
CA GLU A 463 12.83 -32.99 5.78
C GLU A 463 13.54 -31.77 6.22
N ASP A 464 13.30 -30.81 6.74
CA ASP A 464 14.35 -29.99 7.25
C ASP A 464 14.08 -28.63 7.82
N SER A 465 14.98 -27.87 7.96
CA SER A 465 15.14 -26.65 8.74
C SER A 465 13.96 -25.68 8.53
N PHE A 466 13.48 -25.08 9.59
CA PHE A 466 12.45 -24.04 9.57
C PHE A 466 12.76 -22.89 8.60
N PHE A 467 14.03 -22.63 8.35
CA PHE A 467 14.49 -21.68 7.32
C PHE A 467 15.08 -22.45 6.15
N ASP A 468 14.27 -22.63 5.14
CA ASP A 468 14.56 -23.40 3.93
C ASP A 468 14.87 -22.52 2.70
N ILE A 469 14.54 -21.23 2.75
CA ILE A 469 14.83 -20.26 1.69
C ILE A 469 16.12 -19.50 2.00
N ASN A 470 17.05 -19.49 1.05
CA ASN A 470 18.28 -18.69 1.12
C ASN A 470 18.43 -17.84 -0.14
N GLU A 471 18.83 -16.59 0.03
CA GLU A 471 19.17 -15.72 -1.10
C GLU A 471 20.41 -14.89 -0.77
N PHE A 472 21.35 -14.82 -1.72
CA PHE A 472 22.50 -13.96 -1.68
C PHE A 472 22.55 -13.12 -2.95
N GLY A 473 22.87 -11.85 -2.81
CA GLY A 473 22.93 -10.99 -3.97
C GLY A 473 23.81 -9.78 -3.78
N GLY A 474 24.20 -9.23 -4.92
CA GLY A 474 24.91 -7.95 -4.98
C GLY A 474 24.40 -7.10 -6.13
N SER A 475 24.45 -5.78 -5.96
CA SER A 475 24.07 -4.87 -7.03
C SER A 475 24.96 -3.63 -7.09
N VAL A 476 25.12 -3.10 -8.32
CA VAL A 476 25.77 -1.81 -8.60
C VAL A 476 24.80 -0.98 -9.42
N GLY A 477 24.38 0.16 -8.88
CA GLY A 477 23.42 1.05 -9.48
C GLY A 477 23.95 2.46 -9.68
N LEU A 478 23.85 2.99 -10.89
CA LEU A 478 24.19 4.38 -11.21
C LEU A 478 22.89 5.15 -11.48
N THR A 479 22.67 6.24 -10.72
CA THR A 479 21.58 7.17 -10.94
C THR A 479 22.09 8.48 -11.50
N ILE A 480 21.59 8.89 -12.66
CA ILE A 480 21.91 10.14 -13.34
C ILE A 480 20.67 11.04 -13.26
N PRO A 481 20.72 12.26 -12.70
CA PRO A 481 19.54 13.09 -12.44
C PRO A 481 19.06 13.85 -13.70
N ARG A 482 18.96 13.16 -14.80
CA ARG A 482 18.45 13.62 -16.11
C ARG A 482 18.20 12.42 -17.00
N ILE A 483 17.50 12.60 -18.12
CA ILE A 483 17.46 11.58 -19.18
C ILE A 483 18.84 11.54 -19.85
N PHE A 484 19.50 10.40 -19.76
CA PHE A 484 20.73 10.13 -20.49
C PHE A 484 20.37 9.32 -21.73
N PHE A 485 20.09 10.04 -22.82
CA PHE A 485 19.66 9.48 -24.09
C PHE A 485 20.31 10.29 -25.24
N PRO A 486 20.66 9.67 -26.39
CA PRO A 486 21.33 10.37 -27.49
C PRO A 486 20.55 11.53 -28.10
N LEU A 487 19.22 11.42 -28.10
CA LEU A 487 18.33 12.45 -28.64
C LEU A 487 17.83 13.40 -27.55
N ASN A 488 17.45 14.63 -27.96
CA ASN A 488 16.88 15.61 -27.02
C ASN A 488 15.43 15.25 -26.66
N THR A 489 15.20 14.87 -25.43
CA THR A 489 13.90 14.46 -24.90
C THR A 489 13.14 15.59 -24.19
N ASN A 490 13.69 16.80 -24.10
CA ASN A 490 13.14 17.90 -23.27
C ASN A 490 11.71 18.34 -23.67
N ASN A 491 11.34 18.15 -24.94
CA ASN A 491 9.99 18.48 -25.42
C ASN A 491 8.93 17.46 -24.94
N ILE A 492 9.33 16.22 -24.73
CA ILE A 492 8.46 15.10 -24.29
C ILE A 492 8.52 14.96 -22.76
N ILE A 493 9.74 15.00 -22.20
CA ILE A 493 10.00 14.85 -20.76
C ILE A 493 10.77 16.08 -20.27
N PRO A 494 10.08 17.21 -20.06
CA PRO A 494 10.73 18.42 -19.59
C PRO A 494 11.30 18.27 -18.20
N LYS A 495 12.30 19.07 -17.85
CA LYS A 495 12.95 19.06 -16.54
C LYS A 495 11.97 19.26 -15.36
N SER A 496 10.82 19.90 -15.61
CA SER A 496 9.76 20.07 -14.58
C SER A 496 9.16 18.75 -14.08
N MET A 497 9.36 17.66 -14.82
CA MET A 497 8.97 16.30 -14.41
C MET A 497 10.06 15.57 -13.61
N SER A 498 11.15 16.26 -13.22
CA SER A 498 12.25 15.71 -12.42
C SER A 498 12.78 14.36 -12.93
N PRO A 499 13.18 14.28 -14.22
CA PRO A 499 13.58 13.04 -14.84
C PRO A 499 14.92 12.51 -14.29
N ASN A 500 15.06 11.19 -14.29
CA ASN A 500 16.35 10.54 -14.00
C ASN A 500 16.52 9.27 -14.82
N THR A 501 17.79 8.89 -15.03
CA THR A 501 18.19 7.62 -15.63
C THR A 501 18.79 6.75 -14.55
N LYS A 502 18.42 5.48 -14.51
CA LYS A 502 19.02 4.46 -13.65
C LYS A 502 19.60 3.34 -14.50
N ILE A 503 20.85 3.01 -14.22
CA ILE A 503 21.53 1.84 -14.76
C ILE A 503 21.83 0.95 -13.56
N ASN A 504 21.35 -0.28 -13.56
CA ASN A 504 21.57 -1.21 -12.47
C ASN A 504 22.05 -2.55 -13.03
N ILE A 505 23.04 -3.13 -12.39
CA ILE A 505 23.51 -4.50 -12.64
C ILE A 505 23.44 -5.23 -11.31
N SER A 506 22.83 -6.39 -11.29
CA SER A 506 22.70 -7.21 -10.09
C SER A 506 22.89 -8.68 -10.41
N ALA A 507 23.42 -9.41 -9.44
CA ALA A 507 23.53 -10.86 -9.46
C ALA A 507 22.93 -11.40 -8.16
N THR A 508 22.08 -12.41 -8.26
CA THR A 508 21.48 -13.09 -7.11
C THR A 508 21.58 -14.60 -7.30
N SER A 509 21.76 -15.30 -6.19
CA SER A 509 21.63 -16.75 -6.10
C SER A 509 20.59 -17.07 -5.06
N GLN A 510 19.61 -17.86 -5.43
CA GLN A 510 18.44 -18.16 -4.61
C GLN A 510 18.24 -19.68 -4.55
N GLN A 511 17.91 -20.19 -3.35
CA GLN A 511 17.63 -21.58 -3.07
C GLN A 511 16.22 -21.75 -2.51
N ASN A 512 15.59 -22.88 -2.81
CA ASN A 512 14.35 -23.38 -2.23
C ASN A 512 13.07 -22.54 -2.46
N ILE A 513 12.98 -21.86 -3.61
CA ILE A 513 11.67 -21.48 -4.17
C ILE A 513 11.57 -22.13 -5.56
N GLY A 514 11.12 -23.37 -5.61
CA GLY A 514 11.27 -24.21 -6.79
C GLY A 514 12.73 -24.67 -6.93
N LEU A 515 13.23 -24.76 -8.15
CA LEU A 515 14.64 -25.12 -8.40
C LEU A 515 15.58 -23.98 -7.99
N ASP A 516 16.75 -24.37 -7.52
CA ASP A 516 17.82 -23.42 -7.22
C ASP A 516 18.23 -22.65 -8.47
N ARG A 517 18.42 -21.35 -8.34
CA ARG A 517 18.69 -20.51 -9.51
C ARG A 517 19.65 -19.35 -9.23
N GLN A 518 20.36 -19.00 -10.27
CA GLN A 518 21.14 -17.77 -10.33
C GLN A 518 20.51 -16.82 -11.35
N THR A 519 20.44 -15.56 -10.97
CA THR A 519 19.91 -14.53 -11.88
C THR A 519 20.94 -13.42 -12.02
N LEU A 520 21.31 -13.11 -13.24
CA LEU A 520 22.08 -11.92 -13.60
C LEU A 520 21.11 -10.93 -14.27
N SER A 521 21.03 -9.71 -13.76
CA SER A 521 20.11 -8.72 -14.30
C SER A 521 20.84 -7.41 -14.63
N SER A 522 20.49 -6.79 -15.74
CA SER A 522 20.96 -5.47 -16.14
C SER A 522 19.79 -4.62 -16.64
N ILE A 523 19.59 -3.45 -16.02
CA ILE A 523 18.44 -2.58 -16.28
C ILE A 523 18.91 -1.18 -16.66
N LEU A 524 18.41 -0.65 -17.78
CA LEU A 524 18.46 0.76 -18.13
C LEU A 524 17.07 1.35 -18.06
N ALA A 525 16.80 2.18 -17.07
CA ALA A 525 15.48 2.73 -16.79
C ALA A 525 15.48 4.26 -16.78
N TYR A 526 14.41 4.84 -17.34
CA TYR A 526 14.10 6.27 -17.28
C TYR A 526 12.89 6.45 -16.38
N ASN A 527 12.99 7.34 -15.40
CA ASN A 527 11.88 7.68 -14.51
C ASN A 527 11.58 9.17 -14.64
N TRP A 528 10.30 9.53 -14.63
CA TRP A 528 9.85 10.91 -14.58
C TRP A 528 8.53 11.05 -13.85
N PHE A 529 8.28 12.23 -13.28
CA PHE A 529 7.17 12.51 -12.38
C PHE A 529 6.36 13.70 -12.90
N PRO A 530 5.34 13.49 -13.77
CA PRO A 530 4.51 14.59 -14.31
C PRO A 530 3.80 15.39 -13.22
N SER A 531 3.51 14.76 -12.09
CA SER A 531 2.96 15.39 -10.88
C SER A 531 3.37 14.60 -9.64
N LYS A 532 3.13 15.16 -8.44
CA LYS A 532 3.37 14.45 -7.16
C LYS A 532 2.58 13.15 -7.02
N LYS A 533 1.54 12.95 -7.86
CA LYS A 533 0.65 11.78 -7.83
C LYS A 533 0.92 10.77 -8.95
N VAL A 534 1.80 11.11 -9.89
CA VAL A 534 2.04 10.28 -11.09
C VAL A 534 3.52 9.98 -11.21
N THR A 535 3.83 8.71 -11.34
CA THR A 535 5.17 8.19 -11.62
C THR A 535 5.14 7.39 -12.91
N ASN A 536 6.06 7.71 -13.81
CA ASN A 536 6.32 6.94 -15.02
C ASN A 536 7.72 6.34 -14.93
N ARG A 537 7.84 5.08 -15.36
CA ARG A 537 9.10 4.36 -15.49
C ARG A 537 9.11 3.59 -16.81
N LEU A 538 10.06 3.90 -17.64
CA LEU A 538 10.35 3.17 -18.87
C LEU A 538 11.68 2.42 -18.67
N GLU A 539 11.66 1.10 -18.67
CA GLU A 539 12.85 0.27 -18.78
C GLU A 539 13.09 -0.01 -20.25
N LEU A 540 14.04 0.70 -20.82
CA LEU A 540 14.35 0.56 -22.24
C LEU A 540 15.01 -0.80 -22.53
N PHE A 541 15.90 -1.22 -21.62
CA PHE A 541 16.50 -2.54 -21.60
C PHE A 541 16.39 -3.12 -20.21
N ASN A 542 15.74 -4.27 -20.11
CA ASN A 542 15.71 -5.11 -18.95
C ASN A 542 16.18 -6.50 -19.37
N ILE A 543 17.43 -6.81 -19.06
CA ILE A 543 18.08 -8.08 -19.40
C ILE A 543 18.08 -8.92 -18.14
N GLN A 544 17.52 -10.12 -18.22
CA GLN A 544 17.59 -11.13 -17.17
C GLN A 544 18.11 -12.44 -17.78
N TYR A 545 19.21 -12.92 -17.24
CA TYR A 545 19.71 -14.26 -17.50
C TYR A 545 19.44 -15.11 -16.26
N VAL A 546 18.60 -16.11 -16.40
CA VAL A 546 18.24 -17.06 -15.35
C VAL A 546 18.88 -18.38 -15.65
N ARG A 547 19.69 -18.87 -14.72
CA ARG A 547 20.32 -20.18 -14.76
C ARG A 547 19.77 -21.04 -13.65
N ASN A 548 19.18 -22.18 -13.99
CA ASN A 548 18.82 -23.20 -13.03
C ASN A 548 20.07 -24.06 -12.72
N LEU A 549 20.26 -24.37 -11.42
CA LEU A 549 21.51 -24.99 -10.94
C LEU A 549 21.40 -26.52 -10.86
N ASN A 550 20.27 -27.03 -10.40
CA ASN A 550 20.03 -28.45 -10.14
C ASN A 550 18.78 -28.94 -10.91
N PRO A 551 18.74 -28.87 -12.24
CA PRO A 551 17.59 -29.28 -13.03
C PRO A 551 17.25 -30.76 -12.83
N GLU A 552 18.28 -31.61 -12.60
CA GLU A 552 18.18 -33.04 -12.31
C GLU A 552 17.40 -33.36 -11.02
N ASN A 553 17.30 -32.42 -10.08
CA ASN A 553 16.52 -32.56 -8.84
C ASN A 553 15.05 -32.18 -9.04
N TYR A 554 14.54 -32.12 -10.28
CA TYR A 554 13.17 -31.69 -10.57
C TYR A 554 12.13 -32.51 -9.77
N PHE A 555 12.20 -33.82 -9.82
CA PHE A 555 11.26 -34.70 -9.13
C PHE A 555 11.44 -34.73 -7.61
N GLY A 556 12.60 -34.37 -7.10
CA GLY A 556 12.82 -34.16 -5.69
C GLY A 556 12.10 -32.93 -5.16
N VAL A 557 12.01 -31.87 -5.97
CA VAL A 557 11.29 -30.61 -5.64
C VAL A 557 9.79 -30.74 -5.95
N TYR A 558 9.43 -31.41 -7.05
CA TYR A 558 8.06 -31.58 -7.54
C TYR A 558 7.56 -33.01 -7.33
N SER A 559 7.46 -33.40 -6.04
CA SER A 559 7.11 -34.76 -5.62
C SER A 559 5.72 -35.21 -6.10
N ASN A 560 4.73 -34.28 -6.16
CA ASN A 560 3.40 -34.62 -6.66
C ASN A 560 3.43 -35.05 -8.13
N SER A 561 4.28 -34.43 -8.96
CA SER A 561 4.50 -34.85 -10.34
C SER A 561 5.16 -36.23 -10.40
N PHE A 562 6.10 -36.48 -9.51
CA PHE A 562 6.75 -37.80 -9.40
C PHE A 562 5.76 -38.88 -8.94
N ASP A 563 4.97 -38.63 -7.90
CA ASP A 563 3.92 -39.54 -7.43
C ASP A 563 2.92 -39.83 -8.51
N ARG A 564 2.52 -38.83 -9.31
CA ARG A 564 1.61 -39.04 -10.45
C ARG A 564 2.22 -39.91 -11.54
N LEU A 565 3.50 -39.74 -11.89
CA LEU A 565 4.21 -40.62 -12.82
C LEU A 565 4.24 -42.05 -12.29
N ASN A 566 4.55 -42.24 -11.01
CA ASN A 566 4.55 -43.55 -10.38
C ASN A 566 3.19 -44.22 -10.44
N ASP A 567 2.11 -43.50 -10.16
CA ASP A 567 0.75 -44.04 -10.25
C ASP A 567 0.43 -44.51 -11.70
N ILE A 568 0.75 -43.66 -12.69
CA ILE A 568 0.54 -44.01 -14.10
C ILE A 568 1.38 -45.23 -14.50
N ALA A 569 2.66 -45.25 -14.11
CA ALA A 569 3.56 -46.39 -14.43
C ALA A 569 3.09 -47.69 -13.80
N ARG A 570 2.53 -47.68 -12.57
CA ARG A 570 1.92 -48.85 -11.92
C ARG A 570 0.62 -49.27 -12.64
N ASP A 571 -0.26 -48.29 -12.95
CA ASP A 571 -1.56 -48.55 -13.58
C ASP A 571 -1.44 -49.26 -14.92
N ILE A 572 -0.38 -48.96 -15.69
CA ILE A 572 -0.12 -49.62 -17.00
C ILE A 572 0.81 -50.83 -16.89
N GLY A 573 1.26 -51.18 -15.69
CA GLY A 573 2.18 -52.32 -15.46
C GLY A 573 3.61 -52.11 -15.98
N TYR A 574 4.04 -50.84 -16.14
CA TYR A 574 5.42 -50.50 -16.50
C TYR A 574 6.38 -50.80 -15.36
N ILE A 575 5.93 -50.58 -14.11
CA ILE A 575 6.62 -51.00 -12.90
C ILE A 575 5.68 -51.85 -12.05
N GLY A 576 6.24 -52.60 -11.10
CA GLY A 576 5.46 -53.42 -10.17
C GLY A 576 4.55 -52.55 -9.25
N SER A 577 3.49 -53.13 -8.71
CA SER A 577 2.49 -52.42 -7.88
C SER A 577 3.04 -51.83 -6.59
N ASN A 578 4.20 -52.27 -6.12
CA ASN A 578 4.89 -51.76 -4.93
C ASN A 578 6.23 -51.07 -5.28
N ASP A 579 6.55 -50.98 -6.58
CA ASP A 579 7.80 -50.37 -7.03
C ASP A 579 7.57 -48.90 -7.35
N GLU A 580 8.66 -48.11 -7.36
CA GLU A 580 8.67 -46.70 -7.72
C GLU A 580 9.72 -46.46 -8.80
N LEU A 581 9.43 -45.50 -9.67
CA LEU A 581 10.42 -44.97 -10.59
C LEU A 581 11.55 -44.37 -9.74
N LEU A 582 12.80 -44.58 -10.15
CA LEU A 582 13.92 -43.98 -9.44
C LEU A 582 13.96 -42.48 -9.68
N ASN A 583 14.13 -41.74 -8.61
CA ASN A 583 14.39 -40.30 -8.69
C ASN A 583 15.90 -40.13 -8.93
N PRO A 584 16.33 -39.52 -10.04
CA PRO A 584 17.75 -39.55 -10.37
C PRO A 584 18.53 -38.54 -9.55
N PRO A 585 19.73 -38.89 -9.05
CA PRO A 585 20.80 -37.94 -8.77
C PRO A 585 21.66 -37.63 -10.00
N SER A 586 21.29 -38.05 -11.19
CA SER A 586 22.06 -37.94 -12.45
C SER A 586 21.18 -37.53 -13.62
N ASP A 587 21.82 -37.05 -14.69
CA ASP A 587 21.20 -36.35 -15.84
C ASP A 587 20.05 -37.10 -16.58
N TYR A 588 19.87 -38.39 -16.37
CA TYR A 588 18.81 -39.18 -17.00
C TYR A 588 18.44 -40.38 -16.13
N GLY A 589 17.28 -40.38 -15.53
CA GLY A 589 16.81 -41.42 -14.59
C GLY A 589 15.60 -42.20 -15.11
N PRO A 590 15.17 -43.29 -14.45
CA PRO A 590 14.02 -44.07 -14.84
C PRO A 590 12.71 -43.30 -14.98
N ALA A 591 12.53 -42.15 -14.27
CA ALA A 591 11.38 -41.28 -14.46
C ALA A 591 11.40 -40.59 -15.82
N ASP A 592 12.55 -40.07 -16.24
CA ASP A 592 12.73 -39.47 -17.56
C ASP A 592 12.64 -40.51 -18.67
N VAL A 593 13.20 -41.72 -18.44
CA VAL A 593 13.07 -42.87 -19.39
C VAL A 593 11.60 -43.27 -19.56
N PHE A 594 10.83 -43.32 -18.46
CA PHE A 594 9.40 -43.59 -18.52
C PHE A 594 8.63 -42.51 -19.31
N ILE A 595 8.96 -41.25 -19.10
CA ILE A 595 8.37 -40.14 -19.86
C ILE A 595 8.67 -40.32 -21.36
N ASP A 596 9.92 -40.57 -21.72
CA ASP A 596 10.34 -40.78 -23.12
C ASP A 596 9.66 -42.00 -23.74
N ASP A 597 9.55 -43.10 -23.01
CA ASP A 597 8.89 -44.31 -23.51
C ASP A 597 7.40 -44.07 -23.79
N VAL A 598 6.71 -43.27 -22.91
CA VAL A 598 5.32 -42.88 -23.15
C VAL A 598 5.21 -41.99 -24.38
N LEU A 599 6.02 -40.93 -24.46
CA LEU A 599 5.94 -39.96 -25.55
C LEU A 599 6.35 -40.54 -26.91
N ASN A 600 7.23 -41.52 -26.93
CA ASN A 600 7.64 -42.25 -28.13
C ASN A 600 6.72 -43.43 -28.48
N ASN A 601 5.58 -43.61 -27.77
CA ASN A 601 4.62 -44.70 -27.94
C ASN A 601 5.24 -46.11 -27.72
N ASN A 602 6.22 -46.24 -26.83
CA ASN A 602 6.84 -47.49 -26.43
C ASN A 602 6.10 -48.18 -25.27
N THR A 603 4.99 -47.61 -24.81
CA THR A 603 4.16 -48.15 -23.75
C THR A 603 2.74 -48.47 -24.25
N SER A 604 1.88 -48.96 -23.36
CA SER A 604 0.46 -49.20 -23.69
C SER A 604 -0.37 -47.91 -23.82
N LEU A 605 0.18 -46.74 -23.42
CA LEU A 605 -0.49 -45.45 -23.55
C LEU A 605 -0.34 -44.89 -24.96
N SER A 606 -1.40 -44.31 -25.48
CA SER A 606 -1.42 -43.61 -26.77
C SER A 606 -1.97 -42.21 -26.64
N GLN A 607 -1.70 -41.40 -27.67
CA GLN A 607 -2.18 -40.04 -27.75
C GLN A 607 -3.73 -39.97 -27.62
N GLY A 608 -4.24 -39.27 -26.62
CA GLY A 608 -5.66 -39.21 -26.29
C GLY A 608 -6.03 -39.93 -24.97
N ASP A 609 -5.15 -40.77 -24.44
CA ASP A 609 -5.34 -41.36 -23.11
C ASP A 609 -5.02 -40.36 -22.04
N VAL A 610 -5.75 -40.44 -20.91
CA VAL A 610 -5.52 -39.51 -19.77
C VAL A 610 -4.11 -39.65 -19.22
N GLY A 611 -3.60 -40.87 -19.11
CA GLY A 611 -2.22 -41.13 -18.67
C GLY A 611 -1.16 -40.53 -19.61
N TYR A 612 -1.34 -40.63 -20.92
CA TYR A 612 -0.44 -39.99 -21.90
C TYR A 612 -0.44 -38.46 -21.74
N THR A 613 -1.64 -37.89 -21.65
CA THR A 613 -1.79 -36.44 -21.48
C THR A 613 -1.14 -35.93 -20.17
N ASP A 614 -1.30 -36.68 -19.07
CA ASP A 614 -0.68 -36.34 -17.80
C ASP A 614 0.87 -36.41 -17.88
N VAL A 615 1.42 -37.45 -18.45
CA VAL A 615 2.87 -37.58 -18.64
C VAL A 615 3.42 -36.47 -19.54
N ASN A 616 2.74 -36.16 -20.64
CA ASN A 616 3.15 -35.06 -21.52
C ASN A 616 3.11 -33.68 -20.83
N ASN A 617 2.06 -33.44 -20.03
CA ASN A 617 1.97 -32.21 -19.24
C ASN A 617 3.08 -32.08 -18.19
N ILE A 618 3.45 -33.19 -17.53
CA ILE A 618 4.57 -33.26 -16.60
C ILE A 618 5.88 -32.96 -17.31
N ASN A 619 6.11 -33.60 -18.48
CA ASN A 619 7.31 -33.35 -19.29
C ASN A 619 7.42 -31.86 -19.71
N GLN A 620 6.36 -31.31 -20.29
CA GLN A 620 6.35 -29.91 -20.71
C GLN A 620 6.59 -28.94 -19.53
N ARG A 621 6.09 -29.30 -18.34
CA ARG A 621 6.32 -28.56 -17.14
C ARG A 621 7.75 -28.66 -16.65
N GLN A 622 8.33 -29.86 -16.67
CA GLN A 622 9.73 -30.11 -16.34
C GLN A 622 10.65 -29.27 -17.24
N ASP A 623 10.49 -29.38 -18.57
CA ASP A 623 11.26 -28.61 -19.56
C ASP A 623 11.21 -27.10 -19.25
N ARG A 624 10.02 -26.58 -19.02
CA ARG A 624 9.83 -25.14 -18.77
C ARG A 624 10.45 -24.65 -17.46
N LEU A 625 10.45 -25.47 -16.40
CA LEU A 625 10.97 -25.12 -15.11
C LEU A 625 12.48 -25.33 -14.95
N THR A 626 13.04 -26.29 -15.72
CA THR A 626 14.48 -26.60 -15.69
C THR A 626 15.29 -25.77 -16.68
N GLU A 627 14.64 -25.25 -17.74
CA GLU A 627 15.33 -24.55 -18.83
C GLU A 627 15.97 -23.23 -18.33
N ASN A 628 17.23 -23.02 -18.73
CA ASN A 628 17.85 -21.71 -18.58
C ASN A 628 17.18 -20.70 -19.52
N ASN A 629 17.07 -19.47 -19.11
CA ASN A 629 16.29 -18.49 -19.84
C ASN A 629 17.01 -17.15 -19.97
N LEU A 630 16.91 -16.55 -21.16
CA LEU A 630 17.36 -15.20 -21.41
C LEU A 630 16.15 -14.34 -21.77
N ILE A 631 15.89 -13.32 -20.96
CA ILE A 631 14.83 -12.35 -21.19
C ILE A 631 15.47 -10.99 -21.49
N LEU A 632 15.19 -10.44 -22.64
CA LEU A 632 15.49 -9.04 -22.97
C LEU A 632 14.17 -8.35 -23.25
N SER A 633 13.74 -7.50 -22.36
CA SER A 633 12.45 -6.81 -22.48
C SER A 633 12.57 -5.28 -22.45
N THR A 634 11.56 -4.64 -23.00
CA THR A 634 11.24 -3.24 -22.81
C THR A 634 9.92 -3.16 -22.08
N ASN A 635 9.86 -2.43 -20.97
CA ASN A 635 8.61 -2.29 -20.21
C ASN A 635 8.33 -0.85 -19.80
N PHE A 636 7.04 -0.54 -19.69
CA PHE A 636 6.55 0.74 -19.22
C PHE A 636 5.62 0.56 -18.05
N ASN A 637 5.92 1.28 -16.97
CA ASN A 637 5.16 1.29 -15.74
C ASN A 637 4.58 2.69 -15.49
N TYR A 638 3.26 2.78 -15.39
CA TYR A 638 2.53 3.97 -14.99
C TYR A 638 1.91 3.75 -13.63
N THR A 639 2.17 4.65 -12.68
CA THR A 639 1.52 4.63 -11.37
C THR A 639 0.91 5.98 -11.07
N ARG A 640 -0.38 5.99 -10.75
CA ARG A 640 -1.08 7.15 -10.21
C ARG A 640 -1.57 6.82 -8.80
N ASP A 641 -1.04 7.53 -7.81
CA ASP A 641 -1.44 7.41 -6.40
C ASP A 641 -1.94 8.76 -5.89
N THR A 642 -3.20 8.79 -5.46
CA THR A 642 -3.82 10.02 -4.98
C THR A 642 -3.68 10.22 -3.49
N ARG A 643 -3.05 9.27 -2.78
CA ARG A 643 -2.80 9.34 -1.34
C ARG A 643 -1.98 10.59 -0.99
N ILE A 644 -2.44 11.33 0.01
CA ILE A 644 -1.77 12.55 0.48
C ILE A 644 -0.76 12.22 1.58
N ASP A 645 -1.14 11.38 2.54
CA ASP A 645 -0.30 10.93 3.65
C ASP A 645 -0.79 9.57 4.20
N LEU A 646 -0.11 9.04 5.21
CA LEU A 646 -0.43 7.73 5.82
C LEU A 646 -1.80 7.71 6.53
N SER A 647 -2.35 8.86 6.90
CA SER A 647 -3.67 8.97 7.54
C SER A 647 -4.81 9.12 6.52
N ASP A 648 -4.49 9.23 5.24
CA ASP A 648 -5.46 9.36 4.17
C ASP A 648 -6.09 8.00 3.87
N ASN A 649 -7.35 7.87 4.23
CA ASN A 649 -8.17 6.68 4.01
C ASN A 649 -9.17 6.84 2.87
N ASN A 650 -9.04 7.90 2.05
CA ASN A 650 -9.86 8.11 0.86
C ASN A 650 -9.00 8.43 -0.35
N PHE A 651 -8.36 7.42 -0.87
CA PHE A 651 -7.47 7.56 -2.02
C PHE A 651 -7.71 6.44 -3.05
N SER A 652 -7.13 6.61 -4.22
CA SER A 652 -7.04 5.56 -5.24
C SER A 652 -5.60 5.41 -5.71
N ARG A 653 -5.23 4.17 -6.03
CA ARG A 653 -3.97 3.84 -6.69
C ARG A 653 -4.28 3.03 -7.94
N PHE A 654 -3.77 3.48 -9.06
CA PHE A 654 -3.85 2.78 -10.34
C PHE A 654 -2.43 2.50 -10.83
N LYS A 655 -2.16 1.26 -11.15
CA LYS A 655 -0.91 0.83 -11.78
C LYS A 655 -1.23 0.18 -13.12
N TYR A 656 -0.46 0.54 -14.10
CA TYR A 656 -0.46 -0.08 -15.42
C TYR A 656 0.97 -0.49 -15.76
N HIS A 657 1.12 -1.74 -16.13
CA HIS A 657 2.37 -2.32 -16.61
C HIS A 657 2.15 -2.90 -17.99
N VAL A 658 3.08 -2.64 -18.89
CA VAL A 658 3.14 -3.28 -20.21
C VAL A 658 4.59 -3.64 -20.50
N GLU A 659 4.80 -4.83 -21.01
CA GLU A 659 6.13 -5.38 -21.31
C GLU A 659 6.11 -6.11 -22.64
N LEU A 660 7.18 -5.93 -23.40
CA LEU A 660 7.43 -6.62 -24.66
C LEU A 660 8.84 -7.22 -24.60
N ALA A 661 8.93 -8.53 -24.62
CA ALA A 661 10.19 -9.27 -24.52
C ALA A 661 10.57 -9.96 -25.82
N GLY A 662 11.87 -10.07 -26.07
CA GLY A 662 12.48 -10.89 -27.10
C GLY A 662 12.47 -10.32 -28.53
N ASN A 663 11.71 -9.26 -28.81
CA ASN A 663 11.56 -8.76 -30.19
C ASN A 663 12.88 -8.24 -30.78
N LEU A 664 13.69 -7.56 -29.97
CA LEU A 664 15.00 -7.08 -30.43
C LEU A 664 15.94 -8.24 -30.75
N LEU A 665 15.96 -9.28 -29.91
CA LEU A 665 16.78 -10.48 -30.11
C LEU A 665 16.30 -11.25 -31.32
N SER A 666 14.99 -11.43 -31.50
CA SER A 666 14.41 -12.07 -32.66
C SER A 666 14.76 -11.33 -33.96
N GLY A 667 14.69 -9.99 -33.95
CA GLY A 667 15.11 -9.16 -35.08
C GLY A 667 16.60 -9.35 -35.45
N ILE A 668 17.49 -9.38 -34.45
CA ILE A 668 18.92 -9.60 -34.64
C ILE A 668 19.17 -11.03 -35.16
N SER A 669 18.56 -12.03 -34.53
CA SER A 669 18.73 -13.44 -34.93
C SER A 669 18.27 -13.69 -36.36
N ASN A 670 17.18 -13.08 -36.81
CA ASN A 670 16.71 -13.15 -38.19
C ASN A 670 17.67 -12.47 -39.17
N LEU A 671 18.24 -11.31 -38.81
CA LEU A 671 19.20 -10.61 -39.65
C LEU A 671 20.54 -11.31 -39.78
N THR A 672 20.97 -11.99 -38.74
CA THR A 672 22.27 -12.75 -38.70
C THR A 672 22.15 -14.19 -39.14
N ASN A 673 20.97 -14.67 -39.53
CA ASN A 673 20.70 -16.09 -39.81
C ASN A 673 21.23 -17.02 -38.70
N SER A 674 20.99 -16.67 -37.44
CA SER A 674 21.45 -17.43 -36.28
C SER A 674 20.92 -18.88 -36.34
N ASN A 675 21.70 -19.80 -35.79
CA ASN A 675 21.30 -21.23 -35.71
C ASN A 675 20.09 -21.38 -34.76
N ARG A 676 19.28 -22.40 -35.04
CA ARG A 676 18.18 -22.82 -34.17
C ARG A 676 18.57 -24.13 -33.48
N ASN A 677 18.09 -24.32 -32.27
CA ASN A 677 18.26 -25.60 -31.57
C ASN A 677 17.31 -26.67 -32.11
N SER A 678 17.39 -27.87 -31.56
CA SER A 678 16.54 -29.03 -31.94
C SER A 678 15.04 -28.73 -31.90
N ASN A 679 14.62 -27.82 -31.02
CA ASN A 679 13.22 -27.38 -30.85
C ASN A 679 12.85 -26.21 -31.80
N GLY A 680 13.72 -25.86 -32.77
CA GLY A 680 13.50 -24.82 -33.75
C GLY A 680 13.60 -23.38 -33.19
N ARG A 681 14.08 -23.18 -31.95
CA ARG A 681 14.20 -21.89 -31.30
C ARG A 681 15.60 -21.30 -31.52
N TYR A 682 15.63 -19.99 -31.70
CA TYR A 682 16.88 -19.22 -31.73
C TYR A 682 17.52 -19.18 -30.36
N GLU A 683 18.84 -19.29 -30.30
CA GLU A 683 19.64 -19.21 -29.09
C GLU A 683 20.68 -18.09 -29.15
N ILE A 684 20.97 -17.52 -27.99
CA ILE A 684 22.07 -16.58 -27.76
C ILE A 684 22.92 -17.16 -26.64
N LEU A 685 24.23 -17.37 -26.91
CA LEU A 685 25.15 -18.03 -25.98
C LEU A 685 24.65 -19.39 -25.51
N ASN A 686 24.08 -20.17 -26.42
CA ASN A 686 23.49 -21.48 -26.18
C ASN A 686 22.33 -21.48 -25.17
N VAL A 687 21.61 -20.36 -25.09
CA VAL A 687 20.42 -20.22 -24.25
C VAL A 687 19.28 -19.67 -25.11
N PRO A 688 18.11 -20.31 -25.12
CA PRO A 688 16.95 -19.80 -25.80
C PRO A 688 16.45 -18.51 -25.11
N PHE A 689 16.06 -17.54 -25.92
CA PHE A 689 15.48 -16.33 -25.35
C PHE A 689 13.96 -16.36 -25.39
N SER A 690 13.35 -15.77 -24.36
CA SER A 690 11.91 -15.65 -24.25
C SER A 690 11.35 -14.51 -25.07
N GLN A 691 10.22 -14.78 -25.75
CA GLN A 691 9.49 -13.79 -26.55
C GLN A 691 8.02 -13.79 -26.14
N TYR A 692 7.56 -12.67 -25.53
CA TYR A 692 6.20 -12.53 -25.04
C TYR A 692 5.77 -11.07 -24.96
N PHE A 693 4.45 -10.87 -24.88
CA PHE A 693 3.79 -9.62 -24.51
C PHE A 693 3.09 -9.82 -23.17
N LYS A 694 3.32 -8.91 -22.22
CA LYS A 694 2.71 -8.96 -20.89
C LYS A 694 2.06 -7.62 -20.54
N THR A 695 0.88 -7.65 -19.96
CA THR A 695 0.22 -6.45 -19.43
C THR A 695 -0.50 -6.74 -18.14
N GLU A 696 -0.44 -5.75 -17.22
CA GLU A 696 -1.08 -5.82 -15.91
C GLU A 696 -1.78 -4.51 -15.56
N LEU A 697 -2.97 -4.62 -14.98
CA LEU A 697 -3.76 -3.52 -14.43
C LEU A 697 -4.05 -3.80 -12.95
N ASP A 698 -3.68 -2.91 -12.06
CA ASP A 698 -3.98 -3.00 -10.62
C ASP A 698 -4.63 -1.70 -10.15
N TYR A 699 -5.90 -1.78 -9.79
CA TYR A 699 -6.65 -0.65 -9.26
C TYR A 699 -7.08 -0.91 -7.84
N VAL A 700 -6.68 0.01 -6.96
CA VAL A 700 -7.04 -0.01 -5.54
C VAL A 700 -7.80 1.26 -5.19
N LYS A 701 -8.92 1.13 -4.49
CA LYS A 701 -9.70 2.25 -3.99
C LYS A 701 -10.03 2.05 -2.52
N TYR A 702 -9.74 3.09 -1.72
CA TYR A 702 -10.12 3.18 -0.32
C TYR A 702 -11.28 4.17 -0.19
N PHE A 703 -12.34 3.74 0.48
CA PHE A 703 -13.51 4.53 0.82
C PHE A 703 -13.54 4.70 2.33
N GLY A 704 -12.89 5.71 2.82
CA GLY A 704 -12.82 6.01 4.25
C GLY A 704 -12.75 7.51 4.45
N LYS A 705 -12.69 7.93 5.71
CA LYS A 705 -12.45 9.33 6.06
C LYS A 705 -11.09 9.46 6.72
N ARG A 706 -10.42 10.56 6.45
CA ARG A 706 -9.08 10.83 7.00
C ARG A 706 -9.09 10.72 8.52
N GLY A 707 -8.15 9.94 9.06
CA GLY A 707 -8.02 9.72 10.50
C GLY A 707 -9.06 8.79 11.14
N ARG A 708 -9.94 8.15 10.35
CA ARG A 708 -10.89 7.14 10.85
C ARG A 708 -10.44 5.74 10.52
N LYS A 709 -10.70 4.83 11.44
CA LYS A 709 -10.36 3.42 11.31
C LYS A 709 -11.45 2.58 10.60
N ASN A 710 -12.59 3.20 10.21
CA ASN A 710 -13.63 2.53 9.43
C ASN A 710 -13.41 2.82 7.95
N VAL A 711 -12.97 1.79 7.19
CA VAL A 711 -12.52 1.92 5.80
C VAL A 711 -13.03 0.72 5.01
N LEU A 712 -13.70 0.99 3.89
CA LEU A 712 -13.94 -0.02 2.87
C LEU A 712 -12.83 0.08 1.83
N ALA A 713 -12.07 -0.99 1.63
CA ALA A 713 -11.02 -1.08 0.63
C ALA A 713 -11.41 -2.08 -0.46
N ALA A 714 -11.21 -1.71 -1.71
CA ALA A 714 -11.47 -2.55 -2.87
C ALA A 714 -10.25 -2.61 -3.78
N ARG A 715 -9.96 -3.77 -4.35
CA ARG A 715 -8.92 -3.99 -5.35
C ARG A 715 -9.49 -4.75 -6.54
N ALA A 716 -9.07 -4.39 -7.74
CA ALA A 716 -9.28 -5.13 -8.97
C ALA A 716 -7.93 -5.28 -9.68
N TYR A 717 -7.60 -6.51 -10.03
CA TYR A 717 -6.37 -6.85 -10.74
C TYR A 717 -6.69 -7.68 -11.97
N PHE A 718 -6.01 -7.37 -13.06
CA PHE A 718 -5.99 -8.13 -14.32
C PHE A 718 -4.56 -8.23 -14.80
N GLY A 719 -4.14 -9.43 -15.20
CA GLY A 719 -2.84 -9.67 -15.80
C GLY A 719 -2.94 -10.72 -16.91
N ILE A 720 -2.25 -10.47 -18.02
CA ILE A 720 -2.13 -11.45 -19.12
C ILE A 720 -0.71 -11.38 -19.69
N ALA A 721 -0.18 -12.56 -20.01
CA ALA A 721 1.10 -12.74 -20.67
C ALA A 721 0.93 -13.70 -21.86
N ILE A 722 1.27 -13.25 -23.05
CA ILE A 722 1.04 -13.97 -24.30
C ILE A 722 2.39 -14.32 -24.91
N PRO A 723 2.77 -15.62 -24.96
CA PRO A 723 3.98 -16.04 -25.65
C PRO A 723 3.79 -15.99 -27.17
N PHE A 724 4.83 -15.72 -27.91
CA PHE A 724 4.84 -15.76 -29.35
C PHE A 724 6.26 -15.93 -29.90
N GLY A 725 6.37 -16.23 -31.24
CA GLY A 725 7.64 -16.26 -31.91
C GLY A 725 8.57 -17.37 -31.43
N ASN A 726 9.65 -16.96 -30.71
CA ASN A 726 10.66 -17.87 -30.20
C ASN A 726 10.22 -18.62 -28.91
N SER A 727 9.05 -18.30 -28.35
CA SER A 727 8.54 -18.92 -27.13
C SER A 727 7.18 -19.56 -27.36
N SER A 728 7.02 -20.78 -26.94
CA SER A 728 5.75 -21.51 -26.86
C SER A 728 5.04 -21.22 -25.51
N ASN A 729 5.82 -20.96 -24.48
CA ASN A 729 5.35 -20.78 -23.11
C ASN A 729 5.93 -19.50 -22.47
N ILE A 730 5.30 -19.05 -21.38
CA ILE A 730 5.83 -17.96 -20.55
C ILE A 730 6.81 -18.53 -19.53
N PRO A 731 7.98 -17.89 -19.30
CA PRO A 731 8.88 -18.27 -18.22
C PRO A 731 8.17 -18.26 -16.87
N PHE A 732 8.51 -19.19 -15.98
CA PHE A 732 7.92 -19.30 -14.66
C PHE A 732 7.99 -17.97 -13.87
N VAL A 733 9.10 -17.25 -13.96
CA VAL A 733 9.32 -15.98 -13.28
C VAL A 733 8.37 -14.86 -13.74
N GLU A 734 7.77 -15.00 -14.91
CA GLU A 734 6.84 -14.05 -15.52
C GLU A 734 5.38 -14.53 -15.50
N SER A 735 5.13 -15.77 -15.03
CA SER A 735 3.80 -16.36 -14.90
C SER A 735 3.03 -15.74 -13.73
N PHE A 736 1.72 -15.93 -13.75
CA PHE A 736 0.84 -15.55 -12.64
C PHE A 736 0.48 -16.77 -11.80
N PHE A 737 0.34 -16.55 -10.49
CA PHE A 737 -0.19 -17.53 -9.55
C PHE A 737 -1.33 -16.92 -8.74
N ALA A 738 -2.14 -17.75 -8.08
CA ALA A 738 -3.24 -17.32 -7.22
C ALA A 738 -3.18 -17.99 -5.84
N GLY A 739 -3.86 -17.34 -4.87
CA GLY A 739 -3.85 -17.71 -3.46
C GLY A 739 -2.80 -16.96 -2.63
N GLY A 740 -2.91 -17.11 -1.33
CA GLY A 740 -2.01 -16.51 -0.35
C GLY A 740 -2.54 -15.23 0.33
N PRO A 741 -1.79 -14.73 1.31
CA PRO A 741 -2.27 -13.70 2.22
C PRO A 741 -2.53 -12.33 1.56
N ASN A 742 -1.96 -12.04 0.38
CA ASN A 742 -2.14 -10.80 -0.37
C ASN A 742 -2.94 -10.99 -1.66
N ASP A 743 -3.58 -12.14 -1.80
CA ASP A 743 -4.38 -12.56 -2.96
C ASP A 743 -5.70 -13.17 -2.46
N ASN A 744 -6.17 -14.30 -2.97
CA ASN A 744 -7.31 -15.00 -2.43
C ASN A 744 -6.93 -15.74 -1.14
N ARG A 745 -7.28 -15.18 0.00
CA ARG A 745 -6.85 -15.63 1.33
C ARG A 745 -7.47 -16.96 1.79
N ALA A 746 -8.40 -17.52 1.03
CA ALA A 746 -8.98 -18.84 1.32
C ALA A 746 -8.15 -20.01 0.74
N TRP A 747 -7.11 -19.72 -0.04
CA TRP A 747 -6.15 -20.70 -0.57
C TRP A 747 -4.73 -20.31 -0.17
N THR A 748 -3.88 -21.31 0.03
CA THR A 748 -2.44 -21.07 0.16
C THR A 748 -1.88 -20.61 -1.19
N ALA A 749 -0.68 -20.02 -1.17
CA ALA A 749 -0.04 -19.58 -2.41
C ALA A 749 0.17 -20.77 -3.37
N TYR A 750 -0.02 -20.53 -4.66
CA TYR A 750 0.05 -21.52 -5.74
C TYR A 750 -0.99 -22.65 -5.71
N ASN A 751 -1.90 -22.67 -4.73
CA ASN A 751 -2.89 -23.75 -4.59
C ASN A 751 -4.27 -23.43 -5.16
N LEU A 752 -4.39 -22.36 -5.94
CA LEU A 752 -5.62 -21.98 -6.61
C LEU A 752 -5.45 -21.99 -8.13
N GLY A 753 -6.29 -22.76 -8.81
CA GLY A 753 -6.33 -22.85 -10.28
C GLY A 753 -5.28 -23.80 -10.85
N PRO A 754 -5.03 -23.76 -12.15
CA PRO A 754 -5.74 -22.98 -13.17
C PRO A 754 -7.19 -23.40 -13.40
N GLY A 755 -8.09 -22.42 -13.55
CA GLY A 755 -9.49 -22.66 -13.86
C GLY A 755 -10.22 -23.53 -12.83
N SER A 756 -10.80 -24.65 -13.28
CA SER A 756 -11.44 -25.66 -12.45
C SER A 756 -10.65 -26.97 -12.36
N SER A 757 -9.40 -26.98 -12.81
CA SER A 757 -8.56 -28.15 -12.70
C SER A 757 -8.36 -28.55 -11.23
N GLN A 758 -8.32 -29.85 -10.97
CA GLN A 758 -7.93 -30.40 -9.67
C GLN A 758 -6.41 -30.59 -9.61
N ASN A 759 -5.67 -29.69 -10.26
CA ASN A 759 -4.25 -29.82 -10.41
C ASN A 759 -3.56 -29.85 -9.03
N THR A 760 -2.84 -30.92 -8.78
CA THR A 760 -2.12 -31.18 -7.53
C THR A 760 -0.65 -30.74 -7.61
N ASN A 761 -0.30 -29.91 -8.59
CA ASN A 761 1.04 -29.38 -8.69
C ASN A 761 1.39 -28.52 -7.47
N GLU A 762 2.63 -28.57 -7.04
CA GLU A 762 3.17 -27.81 -5.90
C GLU A 762 3.06 -26.30 -6.16
N PHE A 763 3.26 -25.90 -7.42
CA PHE A 763 3.21 -24.51 -7.86
C PHE A 763 2.28 -24.36 -9.06
N ASN A 764 1.00 -24.05 -8.80
CA ASN A 764 0.05 -23.76 -9.88
C ASN A 764 0.28 -22.35 -10.41
N GLU A 765 0.45 -22.27 -11.71
CA GLU A 765 0.73 -21.02 -12.43
C GLU A 765 0.01 -21.00 -13.77
N ALA A 766 -0.18 -19.80 -14.32
CA ALA A 766 -0.80 -19.62 -15.63
C ALA A 766 -0.43 -18.24 -16.20
N ASN A 767 -0.87 -17.98 -17.43
CA ASN A 767 -0.54 -16.74 -18.13
C ASN A 767 -1.68 -15.69 -18.17
N LEU A 768 -2.82 -15.98 -17.55
CA LEU A 768 -3.95 -15.05 -17.36
C LEU A 768 -4.38 -15.06 -15.89
N LYS A 769 -4.59 -13.89 -15.30
CA LYS A 769 -5.07 -13.74 -13.92
C LYS A 769 -6.15 -12.69 -13.80
N LEU A 770 -7.20 -13.00 -13.06
CA LEU A 770 -8.20 -12.07 -12.58
C LEU A 770 -8.29 -12.16 -11.05
N HIS A 771 -8.33 -11.01 -10.38
CA HIS A 771 -8.48 -10.98 -8.93
C HIS A 771 -9.24 -9.74 -8.48
N PHE A 772 -10.18 -9.91 -7.55
CA PHE A 772 -10.95 -8.87 -6.90
C PHE A 772 -10.93 -9.10 -5.40
N SER A 773 -10.72 -8.05 -4.63
CA SER A 773 -10.83 -8.08 -3.18
C SER A 773 -11.69 -6.94 -2.67
N LEU A 774 -12.51 -7.23 -1.68
CA LEU A 774 -13.28 -6.25 -0.93
C LEU A 774 -13.06 -6.50 0.55
N GLU A 775 -12.63 -5.48 1.28
CA GLU A 775 -12.34 -5.58 2.70
C GLU A 775 -12.93 -4.41 3.48
N GLN A 776 -13.83 -4.70 4.42
CA GLN A 776 -14.36 -3.75 5.39
C GLN A 776 -13.54 -3.81 6.66
N ARG A 777 -12.84 -2.72 7.00
CA ARG A 777 -12.04 -2.55 8.22
C ARG A 777 -12.81 -1.70 9.21
N PHE A 778 -12.74 -2.05 10.50
CA PHE A 778 -13.39 -1.31 11.57
C PHE A 778 -12.61 -1.45 12.88
N ASN A 779 -12.65 -0.42 13.70
CA ASN A 779 -11.98 -0.49 14.98
C ASN A 779 -12.76 -1.39 15.96
N LEU A 780 -12.06 -2.31 16.61
CA LEU A 780 -12.59 -3.12 17.71
C LEU A 780 -12.39 -2.37 19.03
N PHE A 781 -11.14 -2.20 19.44
CA PHE A 781 -10.77 -1.45 20.64
C PHE A 781 -9.28 -1.10 20.61
N GLY A 782 -8.94 0.07 21.14
CA GLY A 782 -7.55 0.53 21.18
C GLY A 782 -6.87 0.48 19.80
N ASN A 783 -5.79 -0.29 19.72
CA ASN A 783 -5.05 -0.53 18.47
C ASN A 783 -5.48 -1.81 17.73
N PHE A 784 -6.52 -2.48 18.19
CA PHE A 784 -7.07 -3.65 17.51
C PHE A 784 -8.16 -3.24 16.54
N ASP A 785 -7.98 -3.60 15.29
CA ASP A 785 -8.96 -3.42 14.22
C ASP A 785 -9.43 -4.81 13.73
N GLY A 786 -10.72 -4.92 13.45
CA GLY A 786 -11.32 -6.07 12.79
C GLY A 786 -11.42 -5.84 11.29
N ALA A 787 -11.46 -6.92 10.52
CA ALA A 787 -11.80 -6.88 9.11
C ALA A 787 -12.69 -8.04 8.71
N LEU A 788 -13.59 -7.76 7.79
CA LEU A 788 -14.35 -8.75 7.04
C LEU A 788 -13.95 -8.62 5.58
N PHE A 789 -13.76 -9.74 4.89
CA PHE A 789 -13.31 -9.68 3.51
C PHE A 789 -13.97 -10.73 2.62
N VAL A 790 -13.97 -10.41 1.33
CA VAL A 790 -14.31 -11.32 0.25
C VAL A 790 -13.27 -11.14 -0.84
N ASP A 791 -12.63 -12.24 -1.24
CA ASP A 791 -11.66 -12.32 -2.31
C ASP A 791 -12.23 -13.22 -3.42
N ALA A 792 -12.17 -12.77 -4.66
CA ALA A 792 -12.64 -13.53 -5.81
C ALA A 792 -11.58 -13.48 -6.92
N GLY A 793 -11.16 -14.61 -7.42
CA GLY A 793 -10.14 -14.64 -8.46
C GLY A 793 -9.76 -16.04 -8.88
N ASN A 794 -9.00 -16.12 -9.95
CA ASN A 794 -8.38 -17.35 -10.43
C ASN A 794 -7.29 -17.02 -11.47
N ILE A 795 -6.55 -18.03 -11.88
CA ILE A 795 -5.64 -18.03 -13.02
C ILE A 795 -6.15 -19.00 -14.09
N TRP A 796 -5.74 -18.76 -15.33
CA TRP A 796 -6.06 -19.64 -16.47
C TRP A 796 -4.92 -19.63 -17.47
N ASN A 797 -4.79 -20.71 -18.23
CA ASN A 797 -4.00 -20.72 -19.44
C ASN A 797 -4.78 -20.05 -20.58
N ALA A 798 -4.16 -19.14 -21.30
CA ALA A 798 -4.74 -18.43 -22.44
C ALA A 798 -3.67 -18.18 -23.50
N PHE A 799 -4.01 -18.38 -24.78
CA PHE A 799 -3.13 -18.06 -25.92
C PHE A 799 -1.75 -18.75 -25.87
N GLY A 800 -1.62 -19.93 -25.31
CA GLY A 800 -0.38 -20.69 -25.24
C GLY A 800 -0.57 -22.12 -25.79
N ASN A 801 0.53 -22.79 -26.15
CA ASN A 801 0.54 -24.17 -26.60
C ASN A 801 0.57 -25.18 -25.42
N VAL A 802 0.00 -24.82 -24.28
CA VAL A 802 -0.23 -25.79 -23.21
C VAL A 802 -1.31 -26.71 -23.72
N GLU A 803 -1.04 -28.01 -23.82
CA GLU A 803 -2.04 -28.97 -24.28
C GLU A 803 -3.30 -28.84 -23.43
N ASP A 804 -4.40 -28.79 -24.16
CA ASP A 804 -5.69 -28.33 -23.68
C ASP A 804 -6.29 -29.24 -22.63
N ASP A 805 -6.01 -28.98 -21.36
CA ASP A 805 -7.00 -29.28 -20.34
C ASP A 805 -8.08 -28.16 -20.42
N PRO A 806 -9.28 -28.49 -20.94
CA PRO A 806 -10.35 -27.51 -21.06
C PRO A 806 -10.77 -26.89 -19.71
N GLN A 807 -10.39 -27.53 -18.59
CA GLN A 807 -10.69 -27.06 -17.23
C GLN A 807 -9.72 -25.98 -16.78
N SER A 808 -8.48 -25.99 -17.27
CA SER A 808 -7.43 -25.03 -16.94
C SER A 808 -7.39 -23.82 -17.90
N THR A 809 -8.05 -23.94 -19.07
CA THR A 809 -7.94 -22.96 -20.16
C THR A 809 -9.07 -21.94 -20.16
N PHE A 810 -8.74 -20.69 -20.49
CA PHE A 810 -9.72 -19.61 -20.70
C PHE A 810 -10.19 -19.60 -22.16
N ASN A 811 -11.19 -20.41 -22.48
CA ASN A 811 -11.69 -20.55 -23.83
C ASN A 811 -12.67 -19.45 -24.25
N ASN A 812 -13.49 -18.97 -23.30
CA ASN A 812 -14.48 -17.91 -23.52
C ASN A 812 -14.98 -17.35 -22.17
N PHE A 813 -15.87 -16.38 -22.21
CA PHE A 813 -16.41 -15.77 -20.99
C PHE A 813 -17.16 -16.74 -20.04
N LYS A 814 -17.51 -17.94 -20.49
CA LYS A 814 -18.09 -18.96 -19.60
C LYS A 814 -17.04 -19.49 -18.60
N SER A 815 -15.75 -19.40 -18.93
CA SER A 815 -14.64 -19.75 -18.03
C SER A 815 -14.62 -18.89 -16.76
N LEU A 816 -15.24 -17.70 -16.76
CA LEU A 816 -15.43 -16.88 -15.57
C LEU A 816 -16.30 -17.54 -14.48
N ARG A 817 -17.06 -18.59 -14.81
CA ARG A 817 -17.78 -19.39 -13.80
C ARG A 817 -16.83 -20.17 -12.88
N ASN A 818 -15.57 -20.27 -13.26
CA ASN A 818 -14.52 -20.92 -12.48
C ASN A 818 -13.74 -19.90 -11.60
N ILE A 819 -14.26 -18.68 -11.41
CA ILE A 819 -13.71 -17.74 -10.43
C ILE A 819 -13.95 -18.30 -9.03
N ALA A 820 -12.89 -18.56 -8.30
CA ALA A 820 -12.94 -19.01 -6.91
C ALA A 820 -13.32 -17.83 -6.00
N VAL A 821 -14.17 -18.08 -5.00
CA VAL A 821 -14.56 -17.06 -4.02
C VAL A 821 -14.17 -17.53 -2.63
N GLY A 822 -13.36 -16.72 -1.97
CA GLY A 822 -13.01 -16.85 -0.56
C GLY A 822 -13.66 -15.73 0.26
N SER A 823 -14.12 -16.04 1.46
CA SER A 823 -14.56 -15.04 2.42
C SER A 823 -13.95 -15.31 3.78
N GLY A 824 -13.90 -14.30 4.63
CA GLY A 824 -13.31 -14.50 5.93
C GLY A 824 -13.29 -13.25 6.79
N PHE A 825 -12.63 -13.41 7.91
CA PHE A 825 -12.44 -12.32 8.86
C PHE A 825 -11.01 -12.33 9.39
N GLY A 826 -10.59 -11.19 9.96
CA GLY A 826 -9.26 -11.12 10.54
C GLY A 826 -9.14 -10.01 11.58
N ILE A 827 -8.06 -10.08 12.33
CA ILE A 827 -7.69 -9.12 13.36
C ILE A 827 -6.40 -8.43 12.93
N ARG A 828 -6.33 -7.12 13.17
CA ARG A 828 -5.16 -6.28 12.90
C ARG A 828 -4.74 -5.62 14.20
N TYR A 829 -3.44 -5.55 14.42
CA TYR A 829 -2.87 -4.76 15.50
C TYR A 829 -1.95 -3.68 14.94
N ASP A 830 -2.30 -2.43 15.19
CA ASP A 830 -1.57 -1.27 14.70
C ASP A 830 -0.45 -0.88 15.67
N PHE A 831 0.79 -1.12 15.26
CA PHE A 831 2.00 -0.69 15.97
C PHE A 831 2.41 0.75 15.68
N THR A 832 1.61 1.49 14.91
CA THR A 832 1.86 2.87 14.45
C THR A 832 2.78 2.95 13.22
N PHE A 833 3.84 2.14 13.14
CA PHE A 833 4.79 2.08 12.03
C PHE A 833 4.61 0.86 11.12
N PHE A 834 3.91 -0.16 11.59
CA PHE A 834 3.41 -1.28 10.79
C PHE A 834 2.15 -1.87 11.42
N VAL A 835 1.41 -2.65 10.64
CA VAL A 835 0.22 -3.38 11.06
C VAL A 835 0.49 -4.87 10.99
N LEU A 836 0.36 -5.59 12.11
CA LEU A 836 0.34 -7.05 12.09
C LEU A 836 -1.09 -7.51 11.89
N ARG A 837 -1.32 -8.41 10.95
CA ARG A 837 -2.63 -8.99 10.68
C ARG A 837 -2.62 -10.50 10.77
N SER A 838 -3.75 -11.05 11.20
CA SER A 838 -4.08 -12.47 11.15
C SER A 838 -5.44 -12.61 10.50
N ASP A 839 -5.50 -13.35 9.40
CA ASP A 839 -6.71 -13.57 8.61
C ASP A 839 -7.07 -15.06 8.60
N ILE A 840 -8.36 -15.36 8.68
CA ILE A 840 -8.92 -16.70 8.49
C ILE A 840 -9.80 -16.65 7.26
N GLY A 841 -9.39 -17.37 6.22
CA GLY A 841 -10.09 -17.46 4.94
C GLY A 841 -10.81 -18.80 4.77
N PHE A 842 -12.06 -18.75 4.33
CA PHE A 842 -12.89 -19.92 4.06
C PHE A 842 -13.21 -20.00 2.56
N LYS A 843 -13.13 -21.19 1.99
CA LYS A 843 -13.52 -21.46 0.61
C LYS A 843 -15.04 -21.35 0.48
N THR A 844 -15.51 -20.22 -0.03
CA THR A 844 -16.95 -19.94 -0.24
C THR A 844 -17.47 -20.62 -1.50
N TYR A 845 -16.71 -20.50 -2.59
CA TYR A 845 -16.95 -21.18 -3.85
C TYR A 845 -15.63 -21.75 -4.36
N ASP A 846 -15.57 -23.07 -4.47
CA ASP A 846 -14.40 -23.81 -4.95
C ASP A 846 -14.69 -24.40 -6.34
N PRO A 847 -14.12 -23.84 -7.42
CA PRO A 847 -14.39 -24.29 -8.78
C PRO A 847 -13.83 -25.69 -9.08
N SER A 848 -12.85 -26.21 -8.33
CA SER A 848 -12.25 -27.52 -8.50
C SER A 848 -13.19 -28.66 -8.13
N LEU A 849 -14.23 -28.37 -7.34
CA LEU A 849 -15.21 -29.38 -6.92
C LEU A 849 -16.27 -29.65 -8.01
N THR A 850 -16.94 -30.77 -7.93
CA THR A 850 -18.06 -31.14 -8.82
C THR A 850 -19.18 -30.09 -8.72
N LYS A 851 -19.92 -29.85 -9.80
CA LYS A 851 -20.90 -28.76 -9.93
C LYS A 851 -21.88 -28.64 -8.77
N GLY A 852 -22.31 -29.73 -8.17
CA GLY A 852 -23.24 -29.73 -7.04
C GLY A 852 -22.63 -29.36 -5.69
N ASN A 853 -21.29 -29.41 -5.58
CA ASN A 853 -20.56 -29.28 -4.33
C ASN A 853 -19.65 -28.05 -4.27
N ARG A 854 -19.79 -27.10 -5.21
CA ARG A 854 -18.87 -25.95 -5.30
C ARG A 854 -19.09 -24.88 -4.21
N TRP A 855 -20.32 -24.77 -3.67
CA TRP A 855 -20.65 -23.76 -2.69
C TRP A 855 -20.60 -24.31 -1.27
N PHE A 856 -19.84 -23.66 -0.38
CA PHE A 856 -19.77 -23.89 1.07
C PHE A 856 -19.40 -25.32 1.52
N THR A 857 -18.99 -26.22 0.65
CA THR A 857 -18.69 -27.63 1.02
C THR A 857 -17.54 -27.70 2.02
N ASN A 858 -16.50 -26.93 1.83
CA ASN A 858 -15.31 -26.86 2.70
C ASN A 858 -15.33 -25.61 3.60
N TYR A 859 -16.51 -25.04 3.87
CA TYR A 859 -16.66 -23.82 4.69
C TYR A 859 -16.66 -24.15 6.19
N ASN A 860 -15.52 -24.55 6.71
CA ASN A 860 -15.33 -24.89 8.12
C ASN A 860 -13.90 -24.57 8.57
N PHE A 861 -13.68 -24.52 9.89
CA PHE A 861 -12.36 -24.17 10.44
C PHE A 861 -11.27 -25.21 10.17
N SER A 862 -11.61 -26.46 9.89
CA SER A 862 -10.66 -27.50 9.55
C SER A 862 -10.04 -27.28 8.16
N ASN A 863 -10.83 -26.75 7.22
CA ASN A 863 -10.43 -26.47 5.83
C ASN A 863 -10.13 -24.97 5.60
N ALA A 864 -10.12 -24.16 6.67
CA ALA A 864 -9.80 -22.76 6.58
C ALA A 864 -8.30 -22.52 6.42
N THR A 865 -7.96 -21.50 5.65
CA THR A 865 -6.58 -21.05 5.52
C THR A 865 -6.27 -19.96 6.53
N TYR A 866 -5.24 -20.17 7.33
CA TYR A 866 -4.77 -19.23 8.33
C TYR A 866 -3.59 -18.43 7.80
N ASN A 867 -3.76 -17.12 7.67
CA ASN A 867 -2.75 -16.24 7.11
C ASN A 867 -2.25 -15.25 8.18
N ILE A 868 -0.94 -15.09 8.25
CA ILE A 868 -0.30 -14.01 9.00
C ILE A 868 0.31 -13.06 7.97
N GLY A 869 0.16 -11.76 8.20
CA GLY A 869 0.68 -10.75 7.27
C GLY A 869 1.14 -9.49 7.99
N ILE A 870 2.07 -8.80 7.37
CA ILE A 870 2.56 -7.48 7.79
C ILE A 870 1.95 -6.46 6.84
N ASN A 871 1.39 -5.38 7.40
CA ASN A 871 0.61 -4.37 6.69
C ASN A 871 -0.71 -4.89 6.09
N TYR A 872 -1.39 -4.03 5.35
CA TYR A 872 -2.64 -4.38 4.69
C TYR A 872 -2.37 -5.17 3.39
N PRO A 873 -3.31 -6.04 2.94
CA PRO A 873 -3.06 -6.91 1.78
C PRO A 873 -2.96 -6.15 0.45
N PHE A 874 -3.45 -4.91 0.37
CA PHE A 874 -3.40 -4.06 -0.83
C PHE A 874 -3.52 -2.57 -0.50
#